data_e3c94ade8691b9a0ebd09e847d30b977
#
_entry.id   e3c94ade8691b9a0ebd09e847d30b977
#
_cell.length_a   1.000
_cell.length_b   1.000
_cell.length_c   1.000
_cell.angle_alpha   90.00
_cell.angle_beta   90.00
_cell.angle_gamma   90.00
#
_symmetry.space_group_name_H-M   'P 1'
#
loop_
_entity.id
_entity.type
_entity.pdbx_description
1 polymer ?
#
loop_
_entity_poly.entity_id
_entity_poly.type
_entity_poly.pdbx_seq_one_letter_code
_entity_poly.pdbx_strand_id
1 'polypeptide(L)'
;MPQIQLPIFPEGVTHITPLLAFSKQDGRVTYFNGSMPVFVHEEEDVDSFRMITAQFCVNGNAKQADIVRAFGVTKISLKRAVKRYREEGPKGFYKPRKRRGPAVLTPAVLAEAQQLLDEGLEPSEVADRLDIKRDTLRKAVAAGRLHKAVKKNPVELTSKSERSSADRAAPMGVGAADIEGRVAASVGELDAVAPDFTPALDVPNGGLLCALPALLAVGLLAGVERYLQLPKGYYGLDSLLLLLAFMALARLESIESLRYSAPGEWGKLLGLDRVPEVRTLRAKIQLLAQADAPAQWNAALCERWMAAAPEQAGVLYIDGHVRVYNGSQTRLPRHYVARQRLCLRATTDYWVNAMDGQPFFVVNQVVDPGLIQVIEREIVPRLEQRLPVPADREQLDTDPLRHRFTLVFDREGYSPDFLKRMKAQRIACLTYHKFPGEDWPEEEFAPFQVRLPNGEVVTMDLAERGTGLSNGLWVRELRKRTERGHQTAILCTDYRSEAAPLAMAMFARWSQENFFKYAREHFSLDRLADYRTEVISDPLRVVNPDYRHLDGNVRSTTGKLTRRLAKFAAMSLQEPIEPKHVEPFLRRKAALQEEIEILQHELDALKAKRKETPHHVTLDEVPEEARFRQLSTQSKHLIDTIKMIAYRAETAMANSLREHLKRPDEARRLLPDFTPGKSADFGR
;
A
#
# COMPACT_ATOMS: atom_id res chain seq x y z
N MET A 1 26.80 44.34 0.45
CA MET A 1 25.61 44.81 1.18
C MET A 1 24.52 43.81 0.97
N PRO A 2 23.87 43.29 2.00
CA PRO A 2 22.75 42.41 1.79
C PRO A 2 21.59 43.18 1.16
N GLN A 3 21.12 42.76 0.00
CA GLN A 3 19.90 43.28 -0.61
C GLN A 3 18.72 43.03 0.34
N ILE A 4 18.08 44.10 0.77
CA ILE A 4 16.80 44.04 1.47
C ILE A 4 15.77 43.53 0.44
N GLN A 5 15.35 42.31 0.56
CA GLN A 5 14.19 41.84 -0.20
C GLN A 5 12.96 42.60 0.30
N LEU A 6 12.38 43.39 -0.58
CA LEU A 6 11.09 44.06 -0.34
C LEU A 6 10.02 42.99 0.02
N PRO A 7 9.13 43.28 0.97
CA PRO A 7 8.03 42.37 1.32
C PRO A 7 7.12 42.23 0.09
N ILE A 8 7.00 40.98 -0.39
CA ILE A 8 6.27 40.62 -1.63
C ILE A 8 4.79 40.38 -1.33
N PHE A 9 4.21 41.02 -0.34
CA PHE A 9 2.78 40.89 -0.03
C PHE A 9 1.99 42.08 -0.61
N PRO A 10 0.71 41.87 -0.98
CA PRO A 10 -0.20 42.96 -1.29
C PRO A 10 -0.35 43.94 -0.13
N GLU A 11 -0.70 45.19 -0.39
CA GLU A 11 -0.99 46.15 0.68
C GLU A 11 -2.25 45.74 1.48
N GLY A 12 -2.23 46.03 2.77
CA GLY A 12 -3.38 45.77 3.67
C GLY A 12 -3.53 44.34 4.18
N VAL A 13 -2.53 43.48 4.03
CA VAL A 13 -2.57 42.11 4.57
C VAL A 13 -2.07 42.02 6.01
N THR A 14 -2.56 41.06 6.77
CA THR A 14 -2.09 40.69 8.10
C THR A 14 -1.10 39.52 8.00
N HIS A 15 0.09 39.69 8.53
CA HIS A 15 1.13 38.66 8.47
C HIS A 15 0.91 37.56 9.50
N ILE A 16 1.00 36.31 9.07
CA ILE A 16 1.01 35.11 9.91
C ILE A 16 2.47 34.69 10.16
N THR A 17 3.27 34.61 9.09
CA THR A 17 4.71 34.33 9.08
C THR A 17 5.37 35.27 8.04
N PRO A 18 6.71 35.30 7.93
CA PRO A 18 7.38 36.10 6.89
C PRO A 18 6.98 35.73 5.45
N LEU A 19 6.40 34.54 5.22
CA LEU A 19 6.00 34.06 3.90
C LEU A 19 4.49 33.83 3.76
N LEU A 20 3.72 33.93 4.85
CA LEU A 20 2.29 33.70 4.85
C LEU A 20 1.55 34.86 5.46
N ALA A 21 0.54 35.37 4.76
CA ALA A 21 -0.32 36.46 5.20
C ALA A 21 -1.78 36.21 4.83
N PHE A 22 -2.71 36.99 5.37
CA PHE A 22 -4.10 36.97 4.97
C PHE A 22 -4.71 38.38 4.91
N SER A 23 -5.72 38.54 4.10
CA SER A 23 -6.60 39.73 4.09
C SER A 23 -8.04 39.32 4.33
N LYS A 24 -8.80 40.25 4.94
CA LYS A 24 -10.26 40.14 5.08
C LYS A 24 -10.88 41.29 4.33
N GLN A 25 -11.57 41.01 3.25
CA GLN A 25 -12.28 42.00 2.43
C GLN A 25 -13.61 41.41 1.93
N ASP A 26 -14.66 42.18 1.94
CA ASP A 26 -15.98 41.83 1.43
C ASP A 26 -16.54 40.49 1.96
N GLY A 27 -16.33 40.20 3.26
CA GLY A 27 -16.77 38.94 3.90
C GLY A 27 -15.96 37.71 3.51
N ARG A 28 -14.83 37.88 2.80
CA ARG A 28 -13.93 36.80 2.39
C ARG A 28 -12.56 36.91 3.06
N VAL A 29 -12.01 35.75 3.34
CA VAL A 29 -10.65 35.61 3.86
C VAL A 29 -9.76 35.01 2.78
N THR A 30 -8.80 35.80 2.30
CA THR A 30 -7.81 35.36 1.28
C THR A 30 -6.46 35.18 1.96
N TYR A 31 -5.84 34.03 1.73
CA TYR A 31 -4.49 33.72 2.22
C TYR A 31 -3.47 33.87 1.11
N PHE A 32 -2.31 34.42 1.45
CA PHE A 32 -1.23 34.67 0.50
C PHE A 32 0.06 33.97 0.94
N ASN A 33 0.73 33.37 -0.01
CA ASN A 33 2.13 32.92 0.14
C ASN A 33 3.00 33.86 -0.73
N GLY A 34 3.67 34.81 -0.09
CA GLY A 34 4.24 35.94 -0.80
C GLY A 34 3.14 36.77 -1.50
N SER A 35 3.28 37.05 -2.77
CA SER A 35 2.28 37.78 -3.57
C SER A 35 1.13 36.91 -4.11
N MET A 36 1.25 35.58 -4.00
CA MET A 36 0.28 34.66 -4.60
C MET A 36 -0.86 34.32 -3.64
N PRO A 37 -2.14 34.50 -4.03
CA PRO A 37 -3.27 33.98 -3.29
C PRO A 37 -3.30 32.46 -3.39
N VAL A 38 -3.30 31.78 -2.24
CA VAL A 38 -3.24 30.29 -2.16
C VAL A 38 -4.55 29.65 -1.73
N PHE A 39 -5.41 30.41 -1.05
CA PHE A 39 -6.72 29.91 -0.64
C PHE A 39 -7.67 31.06 -0.31
N VAL A 40 -8.96 30.88 -0.58
CA VAL A 40 -10.03 31.84 -0.26
C VAL A 40 -11.21 31.09 0.32
N HIS A 41 -11.86 31.66 1.33
CA HIS A 41 -13.13 31.15 1.87
C HIS A 41 -13.98 32.31 2.41
N GLU A 42 -15.27 32.07 2.55
CA GLU A 42 -16.19 33.03 3.21
C GLU A 42 -15.83 33.11 4.72
N GLU A 43 -15.93 34.29 5.31
CA GLU A 43 -15.53 34.50 6.71
C GLU A 43 -16.31 33.63 7.70
N GLU A 44 -17.56 33.28 7.38
CA GLU A 44 -18.44 32.41 8.16
C GLU A 44 -18.12 30.92 7.99
N ASP A 45 -17.36 30.53 6.96
CA ASP A 45 -17.02 29.11 6.70
C ASP A 45 -15.92 28.63 7.64
N VAL A 46 -16.36 28.21 8.84
CA VAL A 46 -15.51 27.73 9.91
C VAL A 46 -14.80 26.41 9.54
N ASP A 47 -15.39 25.59 8.69
CA ASP A 47 -14.84 24.30 8.34
C ASP A 47 -13.69 24.47 7.33
N SER A 48 -13.83 25.35 6.32
CA SER A 48 -12.71 25.74 5.43
C SER A 48 -11.59 26.48 6.18
N PHE A 49 -11.92 27.36 7.12
CA PHE A 49 -10.94 28.02 7.98
C PHE A 49 -10.11 26.99 8.78
N ARG A 50 -10.78 26.01 9.41
CA ARG A 50 -10.11 24.95 10.17
C ARG A 50 -9.26 24.05 9.29
N MET A 51 -9.72 23.74 8.09
CA MET A 51 -9.03 22.94 7.12
C MET A 51 -7.73 23.62 6.67
N ILE A 52 -7.80 24.87 6.19
CA ILE A 52 -6.62 25.56 5.63
C ILE A 52 -5.58 25.89 6.71
N THR A 53 -6.01 26.31 7.91
CA THR A 53 -5.09 26.58 9.02
C THR A 53 -4.38 25.33 9.52
N ALA A 54 -5.08 24.17 9.51
CA ALA A 54 -4.46 22.88 9.79
C ALA A 54 -3.46 22.47 8.69
N GLN A 55 -3.80 22.70 7.42
CA GLN A 55 -2.93 22.44 6.28
C GLN A 55 -1.62 23.25 6.37
N PHE A 56 -1.68 24.54 6.68
CA PHE A 56 -0.47 25.36 6.86
C PHE A 56 0.45 24.80 7.96
N CYS A 57 -0.14 24.29 9.05
CA CYS A 57 0.64 23.67 10.11
C CYS A 57 1.25 22.31 9.71
N VAL A 58 0.52 21.50 8.93
CA VAL A 58 0.98 20.19 8.48
C VAL A 58 2.06 20.31 7.41
N ASN A 59 1.92 21.27 6.50
CA ASN A 59 2.89 21.55 5.43
C ASN A 59 4.13 22.32 5.91
N GLY A 60 4.15 22.77 7.16
CA GLY A 60 5.28 23.52 7.72
C GLY A 60 5.31 25.00 7.34
N ASN A 61 4.27 25.55 6.71
CA ASN A 61 4.17 26.96 6.32
C ASN A 61 4.01 27.90 7.53
N ALA A 62 3.39 27.40 8.62
CA ALA A 62 3.23 28.13 9.88
C ALA A 62 3.32 27.19 11.08
N LYS A 63 3.87 27.70 12.19
CA LYS A 63 3.80 27.00 13.49
C LYS A 63 2.40 27.19 14.09
N GLN A 64 1.95 26.22 14.90
CA GLN A 64 0.65 26.33 15.59
C GLN A 64 0.53 27.63 16.42
N ALA A 65 1.64 28.10 17.01
CA ALA A 65 1.67 29.33 17.75
C ALA A 65 1.39 30.58 16.88
N ASP A 66 1.82 30.58 15.63
CA ASP A 66 1.62 31.69 14.71
C ASP A 66 0.15 31.80 14.29
N ILE A 67 -0.51 30.67 14.01
CA ILE A 67 -1.95 30.62 13.72
C ILE A 67 -2.79 31.04 14.94
N VAL A 68 -2.42 30.56 16.15
CA VAL A 68 -3.09 30.97 17.38
C VAL A 68 -3.01 32.48 17.59
N ARG A 69 -1.83 33.08 17.35
CA ARG A 69 -1.58 34.52 17.49
C ARG A 69 -2.35 35.34 16.44
N ALA A 70 -2.34 34.88 15.18
CA ALA A 70 -2.94 35.61 14.07
C ALA A 70 -4.48 35.62 14.12
N PHE A 71 -5.11 34.55 14.60
CA PHE A 71 -6.56 34.37 14.55
C PHE A 71 -7.25 34.29 15.92
N GLY A 72 -6.52 34.34 17.02
CA GLY A 72 -7.11 34.26 18.36
C GLY A 72 -7.76 32.93 18.71
N VAL A 73 -7.53 31.87 17.93
CA VAL A 73 -8.12 30.53 18.17
C VAL A 73 -7.43 29.79 19.29
N THR A 74 -8.16 28.93 20.00
CA THR A 74 -7.56 28.16 21.10
C THR A 74 -6.59 27.10 20.56
N LYS A 75 -5.47 26.92 21.27
CA LYS A 75 -4.47 25.88 20.95
C LYS A 75 -5.06 24.48 20.84
N ILE A 76 -6.09 24.17 21.64
CA ILE A 76 -6.78 22.88 21.64
C ILE A 76 -7.59 22.71 20.35
N SER A 77 -8.30 23.75 19.89
CA SER A 77 -9.05 23.71 18.64
C SER A 77 -8.14 23.44 17.45
N LEU A 78 -7.00 24.16 17.37
CA LEU A 78 -6.03 23.98 16.30
C LEU A 78 -5.36 22.61 16.35
N LYS A 79 -4.97 22.09 17.53
CA LYS A 79 -4.44 20.73 17.67
C LYS A 79 -5.42 19.67 17.16
N ARG A 80 -6.72 19.81 17.46
CA ARG A 80 -7.75 18.90 16.97
C ARG A 80 -7.92 19.00 15.45
N ALA A 81 -7.85 20.19 14.88
CA ALA A 81 -7.89 20.40 13.42
C ALA A 81 -6.68 19.76 12.74
N VAL A 82 -5.46 19.99 13.24
CA VAL A 82 -4.22 19.38 12.71
C VAL A 82 -4.28 17.85 12.81
N LYS A 83 -4.79 17.29 13.91
CA LYS A 83 -4.97 15.86 14.06
C LYS A 83 -5.95 15.33 13.00
N ARG A 84 -7.11 15.97 12.83
CA ARG A 84 -8.12 15.60 11.82
C ARG A 84 -7.55 15.67 10.40
N TYR A 85 -6.80 16.72 10.06
CA TYR A 85 -6.16 16.86 8.76
C TYR A 85 -5.17 15.72 8.47
N ARG A 86 -4.39 15.29 9.48
CA ARG A 86 -3.44 14.16 9.34
C ARG A 86 -4.13 12.80 9.18
N GLU A 87 -5.28 12.61 9.85
CA GLU A 87 -6.00 11.33 9.86
C GLU A 87 -6.95 11.19 8.68
N GLU A 88 -7.64 12.26 8.28
CA GLU A 88 -8.73 12.22 7.32
C GLU A 88 -8.50 13.09 6.07
N GLY A 89 -7.44 13.88 6.06
CA GLY A 89 -7.15 14.84 5.00
C GLY A 89 -8.16 16.01 4.94
N PRO A 90 -8.13 16.83 3.85
CA PRO A 90 -9.04 17.96 3.68
C PRO A 90 -10.52 17.56 3.73
N LYS A 91 -10.89 16.42 3.15
CA LYS A 91 -12.28 15.90 3.11
C LYS A 91 -12.86 15.64 4.50
N GLY A 92 -12.01 15.44 5.51
CA GLY A 92 -12.45 15.22 6.89
C GLY A 92 -13.27 16.38 7.47
N PHE A 93 -13.01 17.61 7.04
CA PHE A 93 -13.66 18.81 7.57
C PHE A 93 -15.08 19.02 7.05
N TYR A 94 -15.39 18.51 5.87
CA TYR A 94 -16.69 18.68 5.20
C TYR A 94 -17.64 17.48 5.37
N LYS A 95 -17.28 16.52 6.23
CA LYS A 95 -18.19 15.41 6.56
C LYS A 95 -19.32 15.90 7.44
N PRO A 96 -20.57 15.47 7.17
CA PRO A 96 -21.70 15.82 8.04
C PRO A 96 -21.39 15.34 9.46
N ARG A 97 -21.63 16.19 10.46
CA ARG A 97 -21.37 15.87 11.86
C ARG A 97 -22.21 14.68 12.26
N LYS A 98 -21.60 13.60 12.72
CA LYS A 98 -22.30 12.50 13.37
C LYS A 98 -23.00 13.08 14.60
N ARG A 99 -24.32 13.25 14.53
CA ARG A 99 -25.11 13.58 15.72
C ARG A 99 -24.98 12.43 16.71
N ARG A 100 -24.86 12.71 17.98
CA ARG A 100 -24.97 11.68 19.03
C ARG A 100 -26.31 10.98 18.80
N GLY A 101 -26.26 9.67 18.62
CA GLY A 101 -27.46 8.86 18.50
C GLY A 101 -28.36 9.08 19.73
N PRO A 102 -29.67 8.95 19.59
CA PRO A 102 -30.59 9.11 20.70
C PRO A 102 -30.25 8.08 21.80
N ALA A 103 -30.14 8.54 23.04
CA ALA A 103 -29.79 7.71 24.18
C ALA A 103 -30.82 6.62 24.51
N VAL A 104 -32.06 6.77 24.05
CA VAL A 104 -33.19 5.87 24.33
C VAL A 104 -33.53 5.01 23.12
N LEU A 105 -33.60 5.57 21.90
CA LEU A 105 -33.88 4.82 20.67
C LEU A 105 -32.58 4.40 19.98
N THR A 106 -31.90 3.42 20.53
CA THR A 106 -30.74 2.80 19.90
C THR A 106 -31.14 2.02 18.64
N PRO A 107 -30.21 1.68 17.72
CA PRO A 107 -30.54 0.86 16.54
C PRO A 107 -31.19 -0.48 16.90
N ALA A 108 -30.77 -1.11 18.00
CA ALA A 108 -31.36 -2.36 18.49
C ALA A 108 -32.82 -2.16 18.94
N VAL A 109 -33.08 -1.13 19.73
CA VAL A 109 -34.42 -0.80 20.21
C VAL A 109 -35.33 -0.36 19.05
N LEU A 110 -34.83 0.32 18.02
CA LEU A 110 -35.59 0.63 16.83
C LEU A 110 -35.96 -0.62 16.01
N ALA A 111 -35.02 -1.60 15.88
CA ALA A 111 -35.30 -2.84 15.19
C ALA A 111 -36.37 -3.67 15.92
N GLU A 112 -36.28 -3.79 17.24
CA GLU A 112 -37.27 -4.48 18.08
C GLU A 112 -38.64 -3.78 18.09
N ALA A 113 -38.64 -2.45 18.17
CA ALA A 113 -39.88 -1.66 18.05
C ALA A 113 -40.52 -1.82 16.66
N GLN A 114 -39.73 -1.89 15.58
CA GLN A 114 -40.29 -2.12 14.24
C GLN A 114 -40.87 -3.52 14.10
N GLN A 115 -40.19 -4.54 14.65
CA GLN A 115 -40.70 -5.91 14.63
C GLN A 115 -42.05 -6.02 15.33
N LEU A 116 -42.21 -5.42 16.51
CA LEU A 116 -43.47 -5.40 17.24
C LEU A 116 -44.57 -4.61 16.50
N LEU A 117 -44.23 -3.53 15.79
CA LEU A 117 -45.18 -2.81 14.94
C LEU A 117 -45.61 -3.63 13.73
N ASP A 118 -44.68 -4.41 13.13
CA ASP A 118 -44.95 -5.28 11.99
C ASP A 118 -45.82 -6.50 12.39
N GLU A 119 -45.73 -6.94 13.65
CA GLU A 119 -46.60 -7.94 14.26
C GLU A 119 -48.05 -7.39 14.51
N GLY A 120 -48.27 -6.08 14.26
CA GLY A 120 -49.58 -5.45 14.33
C GLY A 120 -49.94 -4.81 15.68
N LEU A 121 -48.96 -4.67 16.59
CA LEU A 121 -49.21 -3.98 17.86
C LEU A 121 -49.31 -2.45 17.62
N GLU A 122 -50.16 -1.80 18.38
CA GLU A 122 -50.25 -0.34 18.33
C GLU A 122 -49.03 0.34 18.99
N PRO A 123 -48.61 1.52 18.49
CA PRO A 123 -47.42 2.20 19.04
C PRO A 123 -47.43 2.46 20.53
N SER A 124 -48.61 2.56 21.16
CA SER A 124 -48.76 2.68 22.60
C SER A 124 -48.41 1.42 23.35
N GLU A 125 -48.76 0.26 22.80
CA GLU A 125 -48.47 -1.06 23.37
C GLU A 125 -47.01 -1.42 23.21
N VAL A 126 -46.42 -1.07 22.04
CA VAL A 126 -44.97 -1.22 21.79
C VAL A 126 -44.16 -0.35 22.74
N ALA A 127 -44.61 0.87 23.01
CA ALA A 127 -43.93 1.78 23.94
C ALA A 127 -43.92 1.22 25.38
N ASP A 128 -45.08 0.67 25.83
CA ASP A 128 -45.23 0.09 27.15
C ASP A 128 -44.38 -1.21 27.30
N ARG A 129 -44.27 -2.02 26.21
CA ARG A 129 -43.55 -3.28 26.22
C ARG A 129 -42.02 -3.09 26.22
N LEU A 130 -41.52 -2.02 25.61
CA LEU A 130 -40.11 -1.67 25.56
C LEU A 130 -39.66 -0.67 26.64
N ASP A 131 -40.56 -0.35 27.59
CA ASP A 131 -40.36 0.66 28.64
C ASP A 131 -39.85 2.00 28.11
N ILE A 132 -40.50 2.47 27.01
CA ILE A 132 -40.15 3.74 26.34
C ILE A 132 -41.34 4.70 26.48
N LYS A 133 -41.05 5.99 26.71
CA LYS A 133 -42.10 7.00 26.73
C LYS A 133 -42.90 6.99 25.43
N ARG A 134 -44.23 6.83 25.51
CA ARG A 134 -45.15 6.80 24.35
C ARG A 134 -44.95 7.95 23.37
N ASP A 135 -44.63 9.15 23.88
CA ASP A 135 -44.35 10.33 23.05
C ASP A 135 -43.04 10.20 22.27
N THR A 136 -42.03 9.48 22.79
CA THR A 136 -40.75 9.20 22.09
C THR A 136 -40.99 8.28 20.91
N LEU A 137 -41.78 7.22 21.07
CA LEU A 137 -42.09 6.29 19.98
C LEU A 137 -43.00 6.96 18.94
N ARG A 138 -44.01 7.75 19.36
CA ARG A 138 -44.87 8.52 18.46
C ARG A 138 -44.04 9.48 17.58
N LYS A 139 -43.10 10.21 18.16
CA LYS A 139 -42.16 11.07 17.41
C LYS A 139 -41.27 10.30 16.46
N ALA A 140 -40.90 9.07 16.80
CA ALA A 140 -40.12 8.21 15.90
C ALA A 140 -40.90 7.75 14.68
N VAL A 141 -42.20 7.42 14.88
CA VAL A 141 -43.14 7.10 13.79
C VAL A 141 -43.42 8.35 12.94
N ALA A 142 -43.70 9.50 13.56
CA ALA A 142 -43.94 10.76 12.84
C ALA A 142 -42.69 11.24 12.05
N ALA A 143 -41.48 10.92 12.51
CA ALA A 143 -40.22 11.23 11.84
C ALA A 143 -39.82 10.19 10.79
N GLY A 144 -40.66 9.20 10.46
CA GLY A 144 -40.41 8.15 9.49
C GLY A 144 -39.30 7.16 9.88
N ARG A 145 -38.91 7.09 11.16
CA ARG A 145 -37.91 6.15 11.68
C ARG A 145 -38.50 4.79 12.05
N LEU A 146 -39.80 4.72 12.23
CA LEU A 146 -40.61 3.52 12.45
C LEU A 146 -41.88 3.64 11.61
N HIS A 147 -42.37 2.52 11.09
CA HIS A 147 -43.56 2.49 10.24
C HIS A 147 -44.65 1.62 10.90
N LYS A 148 -45.91 2.07 10.88
CA LYS A 148 -47.03 1.22 11.28
C LYS A 148 -47.28 0.16 10.22
N ALA A 149 -47.61 -1.07 10.63
CA ALA A 149 -48.05 -2.07 9.69
C ALA A 149 -49.26 -1.56 8.90
N VAL A 150 -49.11 -1.50 7.60
CA VAL A 150 -50.23 -1.21 6.70
C VAL A 150 -51.11 -2.46 6.67
N LYS A 151 -52.33 -2.39 7.19
CA LYS A 151 -53.31 -3.45 7.00
C LYS A 151 -53.49 -3.67 5.50
N LYS A 152 -52.90 -4.75 5.01
CA LYS A 152 -53.07 -5.16 3.61
C LYS A 152 -54.51 -5.59 3.44
N ASN A 153 -55.34 -4.71 2.86
CA ASN A 153 -56.52 -5.17 2.16
C ASN A 153 -56.00 -6.03 0.99
N PRO A 154 -56.60 -7.18 0.70
CA PRO A 154 -56.26 -7.96 -0.47
C PRO A 154 -56.61 -7.12 -1.71
N VAL A 155 -55.58 -6.43 -2.23
CA VAL A 155 -55.68 -5.81 -3.54
C VAL A 155 -55.43 -6.94 -4.55
N GLU A 156 -56.42 -7.19 -5.37
CA GLU A 156 -56.32 -8.04 -6.56
C GLU A 156 -55.07 -7.69 -7.32
N LEU A 157 -54.20 -8.70 -7.52
CA LEU A 157 -53.03 -8.66 -8.35
C LEU A 157 -53.45 -8.42 -9.80
N THR A 158 -53.51 -7.16 -10.21
CA THR A 158 -53.44 -6.86 -11.64
C THR A 158 -52.12 -7.39 -12.16
N SER A 159 -52.19 -8.21 -13.19
CA SER A 159 -51.08 -8.87 -13.87
C SER A 159 -49.96 -7.87 -14.15
N LYS A 160 -48.86 -7.94 -13.38
CA LYS A 160 -47.60 -7.27 -13.72
C LYS A 160 -47.11 -7.95 -14.99
N SER A 161 -46.89 -7.17 -16.06
CA SER A 161 -46.21 -7.64 -17.25
C SER A 161 -44.97 -8.42 -16.80
N GLU A 162 -44.88 -9.68 -17.19
CA GLU A 162 -43.71 -10.52 -16.87
C GLU A 162 -42.50 -9.89 -17.50
N ARG A 163 -41.64 -9.33 -16.71
CA ARG A 163 -40.29 -8.95 -17.17
C ARG A 163 -39.58 -10.21 -17.61
N SER A 164 -38.93 -10.19 -18.79
CA SER A 164 -38.11 -11.29 -19.23
C SER A 164 -37.07 -11.69 -18.18
N SER A 165 -36.65 -12.93 -18.16
CA SER A 165 -35.60 -13.39 -17.25
C SER A 165 -34.29 -12.61 -17.46
N ALA A 166 -34.01 -12.17 -18.70
CA ALA A 166 -32.90 -11.31 -19.05
C ALA A 166 -33.02 -9.92 -18.40
N ASP A 167 -34.22 -9.30 -18.42
CA ASP A 167 -34.43 -8.00 -17.78
C ASP A 167 -34.31 -8.05 -16.25
N ARG A 168 -34.56 -9.20 -15.65
CA ARG A 168 -34.36 -9.42 -14.20
C ARG A 168 -32.90 -9.64 -13.83
N ALA A 169 -32.15 -10.33 -14.71
CA ALA A 169 -30.76 -10.66 -14.46
C ALA A 169 -29.81 -9.49 -14.73
N ALA A 170 -30.07 -8.68 -15.76
CA ALA A 170 -29.14 -7.66 -16.22
C ALA A 170 -28.86 -6.53 -15.21
N PRO A 171 -29.88 -5.79 -14.63
CA PRO A 171 -29.57 -4.64 -13.80
C PRO A 171 -29.03 -5.00 -12.41
N MET A 172 -29.58 -6.03 -11.77
CA MET A 172 -29.24 -6.41 -10.39
C MET A 172 -28.79 -7.85 -10.25
N GLY A 173 -28.79 -8.63 -11.32
CA GLY A 173 -28.52 -10.06 -11.27
C GLY A 173 -29.46 -10.82 -10.37
N VAL A 174 -30.68 -10.31 -10.18
CA VAL A 174 -31.72 -10.98 -9.43
C VAL A 174 -32.34 -12.05 -10.32
N GLY A 175 -32.08 -13.29 -10.00
CA GLY A 175 -32.45 -14.45 -10.83
C GLY A 175 -31.31 -14.91 -11.74
N ALA A 176 -31.55 -15.96 -12.47
CA ALA A 176 -30.67 -16.58 -13.44
C ALA A 176 -31.44 -16.83 -14.74
N ALA A 177 -30.84 -16.52 -15.85
CA ALA A 177 -31.46 -16.77 -17.17
C ALA A 177 -31.19 -18.22 -17.64
N ASP A 178 -30.00 -18.75 -17.38
CA ASP A 178 -29.61 -20.11 -17.72
C ASP A 178 -30.00 -21.10 -16.61
N ILE A 179 -31.27 -21.47 -16.57
CA ILE A 179 -31.80 -22.38 -15.56
C ILE A 179 -31.31 -23.82 -15.81
N GLU A 180 -31.25 -24.27 -17.08
CA GLU A 180 -30.84 -25.60 -17.45
C GLU A 180 -29.39 -25.88 -17.09
N GLY A 181 -28.47 -24.98 -17.43
CA GLY A 181 -27.06 -25.10 -17.06
C GLY A 181 -26.85 -25.10 -15.53
N ARG A 182 -27.65 -24.34 -14.78
CA ARG A 182 -27.58 -24.31 -13.31
C ARG A 182 -28.10 -25.58 -12.67
N VAL A 183 -29.15 -26.18 -13.23
CA VAL A 183 -29.68 -27.48 -12.78
C VAL A 183 -28.63 -28.57 -13.07
N ALA A 184 -28.12 -28.65 -14.31
CA ALA A 184 -27.07 -29.61 -14.68
C ALA A 184 -25.83 -29.49 -13.79
N ALA A 185 -25.40 -28.25 -13.50
CA ALA A 185 -24.30 -28.00 -12.55
C ALA A 185 -24.62 -28.47 -11.13
N SER A 186 -25.86 -28.33 -10.66
CA SER A 186 -26.27 -28.73 -9.32
C SER A 186 -26.28 -30.23 -9.09
N VAL A 187 -26.53 -31.00 -10.13
CA VAL A 187 -26.50 -32.48 -10.10
C VAL A 187 -25.14 -33.06 -10.53
N GLY A 188 -24.15 -32.21 -10.83
CA GLY A 188 -22.78 -32.64 -11.15
C GLY A 188 -22.58 -33.11 -12.59
N GLU A 189 -23.53 -32.85 -13.46
CA GLU A 189 -23.47 -33.21 -14.88
C GLU A 189 -22.68 -32.21 -15.74
N LEU A 190 -22.42 -31.00 -15.21
CA LEU A 190 -21.74 -29.91 -15.91
C LEU A 190 -20.35 -29.65 -15.32
N ASP A 191 -19.31 -29.74 -16.12
CA ASP A 191 -17.95 -29.39 -15.72
C ASP A 191 -17.77 -27.86 -15.62
N ALA A 192 -18.31 -27.14 -16.62
CA ALA A 192 -18.38 -25.67 -16.66
C ALA A 192 -19.42 -25.27 -17.73
N VAL A 193 -20.13 -24.17 -17.52
CA VAL A 193 -20.99 -23.61 -18.56
C VAL A 193 -20.15 -23.07 -19.70
N ALA A 194 -20.54 -23.37 -20.93
CA ALA A 194 -19.93 -22.78 -22.12
C ALA A 194 -20.30 -21.28 -22.20
N PRO A 195 -19.37 -20.39 -22.55
CA PRO A 195 -19.69 -18.99 -22.79
C PRO A 195 -20.65 -18.85 -24.00
N ASP A 196 -21.73 -18.10 -23.77
CA ASP A 196 -22.68 -17.73 -24.83
C ASP A 196 -22.78 -16.19 -24.89
N PHE A 197 -22.34 -15.63 -26.03
CA PHE A 197 -22.32 -14.19 -26.24
C PHE A 197 -23.50 -13.79 -27.12
N THR A 198 -24.47 -13.15 -26.52
CA THR A 198 -25.59 -12.54 -27.22
C THR A 198 -25.30 -11.06 -27.51
N PRO A 199 -25.74 -10.52 -28.67
CA PRO A 199 -25.64 -9.09 -28.96
C PRO A 199 -26.27 -8.26 -27.82
N ALA A 200 -25.53 -7.32 -27.29
CA ALA A 200 -26.02 -6.42 -26.23
C ALA A 200 -25.51 -5.00 -26.50
N LEU A 201 -26.37 -4.01 -26.25
CA LEU A 201 -26.01 -2.60 -26.30
C LEU A 201 -25.72 -2.10 -24.88
N ASP A 202 -24.91 -1.04 -24.79
CA ASP A 202 -24.60 -0.33 -23.53
C ASP A 202 -24.10 -1.25 -22.40
N VAL A 203 -23.15 -2.14 -22.71
CA VAL A 203 -22.54 -3.02 -21.72
C VAL A 203 -21.59 -2.21 -20.85
N PRO A 204 -21.90 -2.01 -19.55
CA PRO A 204 -20.97 -1.37 -18.63
C PRO A 204 -19.65 -2.13 -18.61
N ASN A 205 -18.54 -1.41 -18.65
CA ASN A 205 -17.18 -1.99 -18.71
C ASN A 205 -16.88 -2.80 -20.00
N GLY A 206 -17.67 -2.64 -21.08
CA GLY A 206 -17.45 -3.36 -22.34
C GLY A 206 -16.04 -3.17 -22.92
N GLY A 207 -15.41 -2.01 -22.66
CA GLY A 207 -14.02 -1.75 -23.05
C GLY A 207 -12.98 -2.70 -22.45
N LEU A 208 -13.30 -3.44 -21.38
CA LEU A 208 -12.42 -4.48 -20.85
C LEU A 208 -12.15 -5.61 -21.83
N LEU A 209 -13.07 -5.87 -22.75
CA LEU A 209 -12.89 -6.87 -23.79
C LEU A 209 -11.72 -6.55 -24.73
N CYS A 210 -11.36 -5.27 -24.88
CA CYS A 210 -10.17 -4.87 -25.63
C CYS A 210 -8.87 -5.40 -25.01
N ALA A 211 -8.87 -5.69 -23.71
CA ALA A 211 -7.71 -6.26 -23.01
C ALA A 211 -7.61 -7.79 -23.14
N LEU A 212 -8.65 -8.47 -23.61
CA LEU A 212 -8.69 -9.94 -23.70
C LEU A 212 -7.52 -10.50 -24.54
N PRO A 213 -7.20 -10.00 -25.75
CA PRO A 213 -6.06 -10.50 -26.51
C PRO A 213 -4.73 -10.38 -25.76
N ALA A 214 -4.51 -9.26 -25.08
CA ALA A 214 -3.30 -9.03 -24.29
C ALA A 214 -3.23 -9.96 -23.06
N LEU A 215 -4.34 -10.18 -22.36
CA LEU A 215 -4.41 -11.12 -21.23
C LEU A 215 -4.07 -12.56 -21.67
N LEU A 216 -4.60 -12.99 -22.82
CA LEU A 216 -4.32 -14.32 -23.38
C LEU A 216 -2.86 -14.43 -23.83
N ALA A 217 -2.30 -13.41 -24.49
CA ALA A 217 -0.92 -13.38 -24.93
C ALA A 217 0.07 -13.43 -23.75
N VAL A 218 -0.23 -12.75 -22.65
CA VAL A 218 0.57 -12.79 -21.42
C VAL A 218 0.48 -14.15 -20.73
N GLY A 219 -0.56 -14.95 -20.99
CA GLY A 219 -0.68 -16.34 -20.54
C GLY A 219 -1.74 -16.60 -19.48
N LEU A 220 -2.75 -15.75 -19.34
CA LEU A 220 -3.80 -15.90 -18.30
C LEU A 220 -4.41 -17.31 -18.27
N LEU A 221 -4.70 -17.88 -19.44
CA LEU A 221 -5.34 -19.21 -19.57
C LEU A 221 -4.38 -20.30 -20.07
N ALA A 222 -3.11 -19.96 -20.37
CA ALA A 222 -2.19 -20.89 -21.00
C ALA A 222 -1.75 -22.02 -20.07
N GLY A 223 -2.32 -23.22 -20.28
CA GLY A 223 -1.97 -24.43 -19.51
C GLY A 223 -2.26 -24.33 -18.02
N VAL A 224 -3.14 -23.43 -17.62
CA VAL A 224 -3.48 -23.14 -16.23
C VAL A 224 -4.12 -24.34 -15.53
N GLU A 225 -4.84 -25.18 -16.26
CA GLU A 225 -5.49 -26.40 -15.77
C GLU A 225 -4.52 -27.47 -15.22
N ARG A 226 -3.21 -27.34 -15.53
CA ARG A 226 -2.15 -28.18 -14.96
C ARG A 226 -1.86 -27.86 -13.50
N TYR A 227 -2.17 -26.63 -13.08
CA TYR A 227 -1.84 -26.10 -11.76
C TYR A 227 -3.09 -25.83 -10.94
N LEU A 228 -4.11 -25.24 -11.56
CA LEU A 228 -5.33 -24.81 -10.87
C LEU A 228 -6.50 -25.67 -11.33
N GLN A 229 -7.23 -26.23 -10.37
CA GLN A 229 -8.38 -27.08 -10.66
C GLN A 229 -9.58 -26.64 -9.82
N LEU A 230 -10.75 -26.78 -10.43
CA LEU A 230 -12.02 -26.57 -9.74
C LEU A 230 -12.89 -27.81 -9.87
N PRO A 231 -13.70 -28.10 -8.85
CA PRO A 231 -14.72 -29.12 -8.99
C PRO A 231 -15.76 -28.70 -10.04
N LYS A 232 -16.41 -29.69 -10.64
CA LYS A 232 -17.54 -29.52 -11.54
C LYS A 232 -18.54 -28.48 -11.04
N GLY A 233 -19.13 -27.72 -11.93
CA GLY A 233 -20.12 -26.72 -11.57
C GLY A 233 -20.31 -25.64 -12.62
N TYR A 234 -21.23 -24.73 -12.39
CA TYR A 234 -21.60 -23.68 -13.36
C TYR A 234 -20.43 -22.77 -13.78
N TYR A 235 -19.65 -22.30 -12.82
CA TYR A 235 -18.54 -21.39 -13.08
C TYR A 235 -17.23 -22.18 -13.24
N GLY A 236 -16.70 -22.19 -14.43
CA GLY A 236 -15.43 -22.83 -14.77
C GLY A 236 -14.19 -22.01 -14.39
N LEU A 237 -13.03 -22.62 -14.57
CA LEU A 237 -11.74 -22.00 -14.26
C LEU A 237 -11.51 -20.73 -15.10
N ASP A 238 -11.70 -20.82 -16.41
CA ASP A 238 -11.45 -19.73 -17.37
C ASP A 238 -12.31 -18.51 -17.05
N SER A 239 -13.61 -18.70 -16.83
CA SER A 239 -14.52 -17.62 -16.50
C SER A 239 -14.16 -16.93 -15.18
N LEU A 240 -13.65 -17.67 -14.18
CA LEU A 240 -13.21 -17.09 -12.93
C LEU A 240 -11.90 -16.31 -13.06
N LEU A 241 -10.93 -16.82 -13.80
CA LEU A 241 -9.67 -16.12 -14.03
C LEU A 241 -9.87 -14.85 -14.85
N LEU A 242 -10.70 -14.91 -15.88
CA LEU A 242 -11.11 -13.74 -16.68
C LEU A 242 -11.85 -12.72 -15.81
N LEU A 243 -12.81 -13.16 -14.97
CA LEU A 243 -13.49 -12.27 -14.03
C LEU A 243 -12.49 -11.53 -13.13
N LEU A 244 -11.57 -12.25 -12.52
CA LEU A 244 -10.57 -11.64 -11.61
C LEU A 244 -9.62 -10.69 -12.34
N ALA A 245 -9.21 -11.02 -13.59
CA ALA A 245 -8.39 -10.15 -14.41
C ALA A 245 -9.16 -8.88 -14.84
N PHE A 246 -10.43 -9.02 -15.25
CA PHE A 246 -11.29 -7.88 -15.58
C PHE A 246 -11.58 -7.01 -14.34
N MET A 247 -11.78 -7.61 -13.17
CA MET A 247 -11.92 -6.87 -11.92
C MET A 247 -10.65 -6.04 -11.63
N ALA A 248 -9.47 -6.60 -11.84
CA ALA A 248 -8.21 -5.87 -11.66
C ALA A 248 -8.10 -4.70 -12.65
N LEU A 249 -8.37 -4.92 -13.92
CA LEU A 249 -8.36 -3.88 -14.96
C LEU A 249 -9.45 -2.83 -14.75
N ALA A 250 -10.62 -3.22 -14.24
CA ALA A 250 -11.70 -2.30 -13.85
C ALA A 250 -11.41 -1.53 -12.54
N ARG A 251 -10.22 -1.69 -11.95
CA ARG A 251 -9.83 -1.00 -10.71
C ARG A 251 -10.71 -1.35 -9.50
N LEU A 252 -11.33 -2.52 -9.49
CA LEU A 252 -12.04 -3.00 -8.32
C LEU A 252 -11.03 -3.33 -7.22
N GLU A 253 -11.10 -2.60 -6.11
CA GLU A 253 -10.10 -2.66 -5.05
C GLU A 253 -10.01 -4.04 -4.35
N SER A 254 -11.13 -4.76 -4.32
CA SER A 254 -11.25 -6.05 -3.63
C SER A 254 -12.38 -6.89 -4.23
N ILE A 255 -12.39 -8.17 -3.89
CA ILE A 255 -13.50 -9.09 -4.24
C ILE A 255 -14.84 -8.56 -3.73
N GLU A 256 -14.83 -7.90 -2.56
CA GLU A 256 -16.03 -7.29 -1.97
C GLU A 256 -16.65 -6.20 -2.84
N SER A 257 -15.84 -5.51 -3.63
CA SER A 257 -16.31 -4.42 -4.49
C SER A 257 -17.30 -4.92 -5.55
N LEU A 258 -17.26 -6.22 -5.90
CA LEU A 258 -18.19 -6.83 -6.83
C LEU A 258 -19.66 -6.77 -6.35
N ARG A 259 -19.89 -6.63 -5.04
CA ARG A 259 -21.26 -6.45 -4.47
C ARG A 259 -21.97 -5.21 -4.97
N TYR A 260 -21.21 -4.21 -5.39
CA TYR A 260 -21.73 -2.92 -5.85
C TYR A 260 -21.86 -2.87 -7.38
N SER A 261 -21.61 -3.98 -8.05
CA SER A 261 -21.71 -4.13 -9.50
C SER A 261 -22.94 -4.96 -9.84
N ALA A 262 -23.56 -4.71 -11.00
CA ALA A 262 -24.66 -5.52 -11.50
C ALA A 262 -24.13 -6.87 -12.02
N PRO A 263 -24.44 -8.02 -11.40
CA PRO A 263 -23.84 -9.30 -11.74
C PRO A 263 -24.13 -9.77 -13.17
N GLY A 264 -25.33 -9.44 -13.68
CA GLY A 264 -25.72 -9.77 -15.06
C GLY A 264 -24.90 -8.97 -16.08
N GLU A 265 -24.64 -7.68 -15.81
CA GLU A 265 -23.82 -6.86 -16.70
C GLU A 265 -22.35 -7.36 -16.77
N TRP A 266 -21.81 -7.79 -15.66
CA TRP A 266 -20.51 -8.45 -15.64
C TRP A 266 -20.54 -9.83 -16.31
N GLY A 267 -21.69 -10.53 -16.24
CA GLY A 267 -21.90 -11.78 -16.94
C GLY A 267 -21.76 -11.63 -18.46
N LYS A 268 -22.29 -10.57 -19.05
CA LYS A 268 -22.18 -10.27 -20.48
C LYS A 268 -20.72 -10.21 -20.98
N LEU A 269 -19.78 -9.75 -20.14
CA LEU A 269 -18.36 -9.73 -20.48
C LEU A 269 -17.73 -11.12 -20.57
N LEU A 270 -18.35 -12.12 -19.98
CA LEU A 270 -17.88 -13.50 -19.91
C LEU A 270 -18.75 -14.49 -20.69
N GLY A 271 -19.80 -14.02 -21.38
CA GLY A 271 -20.77 -14.89 -22.02
C GLY A 271 -21.59 -15.71 -21.00
N LEU A 272 -21.84 -15.16 -19.81
CA LEU A 272 -22.59 -15.80 -18.73
C LEU A 272 -23.86 -15.02 -18.42
N ASP A 273 -24.89 -15.69 -17.93
CA ASP A 273 -26.10 -15.04 -17.45
C ASP A 273 -25.80 -14.06 -16.29
N ARG A 274 -24.87 -14.42 -15.40
CA ARG A 274 -24.39 -13.58 -14.31
C ARG A 274 -23.06 -14.11 -13.76
N VAL A 275 -22.26 -13.23 -13.17
CA VAL A 275 -21.06 -13.62 -12.43
C VAL A 275 -21.41 -14.19 -11.05
N PRO A 276 -20.50 -14.97 -10.42
CA PRO A 276 -20.72 -15.51 -9.09
C PRO A 276 -20.86 -14.42 -8.03
N GLU A 277 -21.69 -14.67 -7.03
CA GLU A 277 -21.74 -13.82 -5.84
C GLU A 277 -20.39 -13.85 -5.09
N VAL A 278 -20.10 -12.79 -4.34
CA VAL A 278 -18.86 -12.63 -3.59
C VAL A 278 -18.54 -13.85 -2.70
N ARG A 279 -19.56 -14.43 -2.05
CA ARG A 279 -19.39 -15.62 -1.22
C ARG A 279 -18.91 -16.82 -2.05
N THR A 280 -19.53 -17.05 -3.19
CA THR A 280 -19.18 -18.14 -4.12
C THR A 280 -17.78 -17.91 -4.71
N LEU A 281 -17.51 -16.69 -5.14
CA LEU A 281 -16.19 -16.32 -5.69
C LEU A 281 -15.07 -16.56 -4.66
N ARG A 282 -15.26 -16.17 -3.40
CA ARG A 282 -14.31 -16.46 -2.32
C ARG A 282 -14.10 -17.96 -2.11
N ALA A 283 -15.17 -18.73 -2.05
CA ALA A 283 -15.07 -20.18 -1.90
C ALA A 283 -14.25 -20.81 -3.02
N LYS A 284 -14.50 -20.40 -4.27
CA LYS A 284 -13.73 -20.86 -5.44
C LYS A 284 -12.27 -20.42 -5.41
N ILE A 285 -11.97 -19.17 -5.03
CA ILE A 285 -10.59 -18.70 -4.82
C ILE A 285 -9.88 -19.55 -3.75
N GLN A 286 -10.58 -19.93 -2.68
CA GLN A 286 -10.01 -20.77 -1.65
C GLN A 286 -9.68 -22.19 -2.14
N LEU A 287 -10.50 -22.73 -3.05
CA LEU A 287 -10.22 -24.02 -3.69
C LEU A 287 -8.99 -23.92 -4.61
N LEU A 288 -8.89 -22.84 -5.39
CA LEU A 288 -7.73 -22.60 -6.28
C LEU A 288 -6.44 -22.31 -5.50
N ALA A 289 -6.55 -21.79 -4.27
CA ALA A 289 -5.42 -21.41 -3.43
C ALA A 289 -4.96 -22.55 -2.49
N GLN A 290 -4.95 -23.80 -2.96
CA GLN A 290 -4.53 -24.95 -2.18
C GLN A 290 -3.15 -25.47 -2.63
N ALA A 291 -2.42 -26.07 -1.72
CA ALA A 291 -1.23 -26.89 -1.98
C ALA A 291 -0.17 -26.24 -2.90
N ASP A 292 0.17 -24.97 -2.66
CA ASP A 292 1.15 -24.20 -3.45
C ASP A 292 0.82 -24.06 -4.96
N ALA A 293 -0.37 -24.43 -5.40
CA ALA A 293 -0.79 -24.32 -6.79
C ALA A 293 -0.64 -22.90 -7.39
N PRO A 294 -0.99 -21.82 -6.68
CA PRO A 294 -0.73 -20.46 -7.17
C PRO A 294 0.75 -20.17 -7.40
N ALA A 295 1.64 -20.68 -6.54
CA ALA A 295 3.07 -20.48 -6.66
C ALA A 295 3.65 -21.25 -7.85
N GLN A 296 3.17 -22.47 -8.11
CA GLN A 296 3.57 -23.27 -9.27
C GLN A 296 3.09 -22.63 -10.58
N TRP A 297 1.85 -22.13 -10.62
CA TRP A 297 1.33 -21.39 -11.77
C TRP A 297 2.14 -20.12 -12.04
N ASN A 298 2.41 -19.32 -11.01
CA ASN A 298 3.27 -18.13 -11.15
C ASN A 298 4.68 -18.50 -11.66
N ALA A 299 5.22 -19.62 -11.20
CA ALA A 299 6.52 -20.11 -11.65
C ALA A 299 6.53 -20.38 -13.16
N ALA A 300 5.52 -21.10 -13.68
CA ALA A 300 5.42 -21.40 -15.11
C ALA A 300 5.23 -20.12 -15.96
N LEU A 301 4.46 -19.15 -15.45
CA LEU A 301 4.33 -17.84 -16.11
C LEU A 301 5.65 -17.08 -16.12
N CYS A 302 6.39 -17.10 -15.00
CA CYS A 302 7.69 -16.47 -14.89
C CYS A 302 8.68 -17.03 -15.91
N GLU A 303 8.79 -18.35 -16.05
CA GLU A 303 9.61 -19.03 -17.06
C GLU A 303 9.23 -18.57 -18.47
N ARG A 304 7.94 -18.56 -18.79
CA ARG A 304 7.43 -18.07 -20.08
C ARG A 304 7.80 -16.62 -20.35
N TRP A 305 7.65 -15.74 -19.38
CA TRP A 305 7.97 -14.31 -19.53
C TRP A 305 9.47 -14.07 -19.69
N MET A 306 10.30 -14.79 -18.93
CA MET A 306 11.75 -14.69 -19.02
C MET A 306 12.28 -15.28 -20.34
N ALA A 307 11.67 -16.36 -20.83
CA ALA A 307 12.01 -16.96 -22.13
C ALA A 307 11.60 -16.06 -23.32
N ALA A 308 10.49 -15.32 -23.17
CA ALA A 308 10.03 -14.39 -24.21
C ALA A 308 10.87 -13.12 -24.31
N ALA A 309 11.56 -12.71 -23.25
CA ALA A 309 12.40 -11.51 -23.20
C ALA A 309 13.67 -11.77 -22.35
N PRO A 310 14.62 -12.59 -22.86
CA PRO A 310 15.81 -12.97 -22.11
C PRO A 310 16.71 -11.80 -21.73
N GLU A 311 16.74 -10.75 -22.54
CA GLU A 311 17.47 -9.50 -22.27
C GLU A 311 16.94 -8.78 -21.03
N GLN A 312 15.64 -8.86 -20.76
CA GLN A 312 15.01 -8.28 -19.57
C GLN A 312 15.28 -9.11 -18.31
N ALA A 313 15.56 -10.41 -18.47
CA ALA A 313 15.89 -11.31 -17.37
C ALA A 313 17.34 -11.21 -16.91
N GLY A 314 18.20 -10.53 -17.66
CA GLY A 314 19.62 -10.34 -17.33
C GLY A 314 19.88 -9.43 -16.14
N VAL A 315 18.98 -8.45 -15.88
CA VAL A 315 19.07 -7.49 -14.77
C VAL A 315 17.74 -7.46 -14.03
N LEU A 316 17.76 -7.81 -12.76
CA LEU A 316 16.57 -8.02 -11.95
C LEU A 316 16.55 -7.09 -10.74
N TYR A 317 15.51 -6.30 -10.61
CA TYR A 317 15.26 -5.44 -9.46
C TYR A 317 14.58 -6.21 -8.35
N ILE A 318 15.10 -6.08 -7.13
CA ILE A 318 14.53 -6.69 -5.93
C ILE A 318 14.23 -5.61 -4.92
N ASP A 319 12.98 -5.53 -4.47
CA ASP A 319 12.58 -4.60 -3.41
C ASP A 319 11.47 -5.18 -2.54
N GLY A 320 11.47 -4.79 -1.27
CA GLY A 320 10.51 -5.20 -0.27
C GLY A 320 9.33 -4.23 -0.17
N HIS A 321 8.11 -4.72 -0.38
CA HIS A 321 6.89 -3.95 -0.21
C HIS A 321 6.18 -4.30 1.08
N VAL A 322 6.17 -3.37 2.05
CA VAL A 322 5.51 -3.56 3.34
C VAL A 322 4.01 -3.24 3.24
N ARG A 323 3.17 -4.24 3.54
CA ARG A 323 1.71 -4.12 3.60
C ARG A 323 1.23 -4.03 5.04
N VAL A 324 0.58 -2.91 5.37
CA VAL A 324 0.03 -2.67 6.70
C VAL A 324 -1.24 -3.47 6.92
N TYR A 325 -1.31 -4.14 8.07
CA TYR A 325 -2.50 -4.84 8.54
C TYR A 325 -3.29 -3.96 9.49
N ASN A 326 -4.48 -3.54 9.06
CA ASN A 326 -5.37 -2.70 9.86
C ASN A 326 -6.43 -3.50 10.65
N GLY A 327 -6.40 -4.84 10.56
CA GLY A 327 -7.33 -5.71 11.27
C GLY A 327 -6.98 -5.89 12.76
N SER A 328 -7.97 -6.31 13.54
CA SER A 328 -7.83 -6.61 14.97
C SER A 328 -7.81 -8.11 15.29
N GLN A 329 -8.16 -8.95 14.32
CA GLN A 329 -8.38 -10.39 14.54
C GLN A 329 -7.10 -11.21 14.74
N THR A 330 -5.96 -10.70 14.25
CA THR A 330 -4.69 -11.45 14.27
C THR A 330 -3.55 -10.57 14.76
N ARG A 331 -2.65 -11.17 15.54
CA ARG A 331 -1.37 -10.54 15.88
C ARG A 331 -0.37 -10.86 14.78
N LEU A 332 0.05 -9.83 14.03
CA LEU A 332 1.16 -9.90 13.09
C LEU A 332 2.41 -9.21 13.65
N PRO A 333 3.60 -9.61 13.19
CA PRO A 333 4.82 -8.88 13.53
C PRO A 333 4.72 -7.42 13.11
N ARG A 334 5.49 -6.56 13.78
CA ARG A 334 5.57 -5.14 13.43
C ARG A 334 6.76 -4.90 12.52
N HIS A 335 6.50 -4.23 11.42
CA HIS A 335 7.50 -3.79 10.45
C HIS A 335 7.57 -2.26 10.45
N TYR A 336 8.75 -1.71 10.18
CA TYR A 336 8.89 -0.29 9.97
C TYR A 336 8.32 0.10 8.61
N VAL A 337 7.32 0.96 8.62
CA VAL A 337 6.68 1.49 7.41
C VAL A 337 7.27 2.86 7.13
N ALA A 338 8.24 2.94 6.24
CA ALA A 338 8.99 4.15 5.94
C ALA A 338 8.08 5.34 5.54
N ARG A 339 7.02 5.08 4.78
CA ARG A 339 6.02 6.09 4.37
C ARG A 339 5.29 6.75 5.53
N GLN A 340 5.06 6.01 6.61
CA GLN A 340 4.36 6.48 7.81
C GLN A 340 5.31 6.79 8.96
N ARG A 341 6.58 6.40 8.83
CA ARG A 341 7.62 6.49 9.88
C ARG A 341 7.19 5.83 11.19
N LEU A 342 6.43 4.75 11.11
CA LEU A 342 5.88 4.02 12.24
C LEU A 342 6.14 2.51 12.11
N CYS A 343 6.33 1.83 13.26
CA CYS A 343 6.34 0.38 13.32
C CYS A 343 4.90 -0.12 13.47
N LEU A 344 4.34 -0.66 12.40
CA LEU A 344 2.96 -1.15 12.32
C LEU A 344 2.92 -2.66 12.09
N ARG A 345 1.81 -3.31 12.45
CA ARG A 345 1.57 -4.70 12.08
C ARG A 345 1.52 -4.80 10.57
N ALA A 346 2.35 -5.62 10.00
CA ALA A 346 2.48 -5.71 8.55
C ALA A 346 3.07 -7.05 8.12
N THR A 347 3.01 -7.31 6.82
CA THR A 347 3.73 -8.38 6.10
C THR A 347 4.62 -7.73 5.05
N THR A 348 5.70 -8.38 4.66
CA THR A 348 6.59 -7.92 3.59
C THR A 348 6.47 -8.85 2.39
N ASP A 349 6.29 -8.27 1.21
CA ASP A 349 6.31 -8.98 -0.06
C ASP A 349 7.54 -8.52 -0.84
N TYR A 350 8.44 -9.45 -1.20
CA TYR A 350 9.60 -9.15 -2.02
C TYR A 350 9.28 -9.39 -3.49
N TRP A 351 9.37 -8.34 -4.28
CA TRP A 351 9.06 -8.36 -5.70
C TRP A 351 10.32 -8.43 -6.54
N VAL A 352 10.28 -9.25 -7.56
CA VAL A 352 11.34 -9.37 -8.57
C VAL A 352 10.78 -8.83 -9.88
N ASN A 353 11.38 -7.73 -10.35
CA ASN A 353 10.96 -7.01 -11.54
C ASN A 353 12.06 -6.95 -12.59
N ALA A 354 11.67 -6.89 -13.85
CA ALA A 354 12.55 -6.53 -14.96
C ALA A 354 12.98 -5.04 -14.87
N MET A 355 13.94 -4.66 -15.68
CA MET A 355 14.49 -3.31 -15.76
C MET A 355 13.44 -2.25 -16.17
N ASP A 356 12.44 -2.64 -16.95
CA ASP A 356 11.31 -1.79 -17.36
C ASP A 356 10.20 -1.70 -16.27
N GLY A 357 10.39 -2.36 -15.13
CA GLY A 357 9.46 -2.39 -14.02
C GLY A 357 8.42 -3.50 -14.08
N GLN A 358 8.35 -4.31 -15.13
CA GLN A 358 7.40 -5.42 -15.20
C GLN A 358 7.72 -6.50 -14.16
N PRO A 359 6.74 -6.95 -13.33
CA PRO A 359 6.99 -7.97 -12.32
C PRO A 359 7.10 -9.36 -12.93
N PHE A 360 8.07 -10.15 -12.46
CA PHE A 360 8.21 -11.56 -12.78
C PHE A 360 7.54 -12.45 -11.73
N PHE A 361 7.86 -12.22 -10.47
CA PHE A 361 7.25 -12.97 -9.36
C PHE A 361 7.35 -12.20 -8.04
N VAL A 362 6.64 -12.70 -7.05
CA VAL A 362 6.63 -12.17 -5.69
C VAL A 362 6.90 -13.29 -4.68
N VAL A 363 7.65 -12.98 -3.63
CA VAL A 363 7.87 -13.82 -2.47
C VAL A 363 7.21 -13.18 -1.27
N ASN A 364 6.14 -13.81 -0.77
CA ASN A 364 5.41 -13.30 0.38
C ASN A 364 6.09 -13.77 1.67
N GLN A 365 6.47 -12.84 2.54
CA GLN A 365 7.04 -13.14 3.85
C GLN A 365 6.10 -12.67 4.97
N VAL A 366 5.70 -13.58 5.81
CA VAL A 366 4.86 -13.29 6.98
C VAL A 366 5.67 -12.67 8.08
N VAL A 367 6.83 -13.23 8.35
CA VAL A 367 7.84 -12.67 9.22
C VAL A 367 9.03 -12.36 8.35
N ASP A 368 9.39 -11.09 8.28
CA ASP A 368 10.46 -10.61 7.44
C ASP A 368 11.83 -11.05 8.01
N PRO A 369 12.52 -11.97 7.33
CA PRO A 369 13.87 -12.38 7.75
C PRO A 369 14.94 -11.38 7.28
N GLY A 370 14.54 -10.35 6.53
CA GLY A 370 15.41 -9.38 5.89
C GLY A 370 15.78 -9.74 4.44
N LEU A 371 16.02 -8.70 3.65
CA LEU A 371 16.24 -8.77 2.21
C LEU A 371 17.32 -9.80 1.82
N ILE A 372 18.46 -9.83 2.50
CA ILE A 372 19.56 -10.74 2.20
C ILE A 372 19.14 -12.21 2.30
N GLN A 373 18.45 -12.57 3.37
CA GLN A 373 18.02 -13.96 3.58
C GLN A 373 16.98 -14.38 2.53
N VAL A 374 16.06 -13.48 2.16
CA VAL A 374 15.06 -13.77 1.14
C VAL A 374 15.71 -13.93 -0.23
N ILE A 375 16.70 -13.09 -0.56
CA ILE A 375 17.45 -13.25 -1.81
C ILE A 375 18.13 -14.61 -1.85
N GLU A 376 18.88 -14.99 -0.80
CA GLU A 376 19.66 -16.24 -0.79
C GLU A 376 18.81 -17.51 -0.74
N ARG A 377 17.72 -17.50 0.05
CA ARG A 377 16.96 -18.73 0.31
C ARG A 377 15.78 -18.93 -0.62
N GLU A 378 15.23 -17.85 -1.17
CA GLU A 378 13.99 -17.90 -1.93
C GLU A 378 14.17 -17.41 -3.37
N ILE A 379 14.76 -16.22 -3.56
CA ILE A 379 14.81 -15.58 -4.89
C ILE A 379 15.85 -16.24 -5.77
N VAL A 380 17.10 -16.39 -5.31
CA VAL A 380 18.18 -16.98 -6.10
C VAL A 380 17.85 -18.41 -6.51
N PRO A 381 17.42 -19.33 -5.63
CA PRO A 381 17.05 -20.68 -6.05
C PRO A 381 15.93 -20.72 -7.10
N ARG A 382 14.95 -19.83 -6.99
CA ARG A 382 13.87 -19.71 -7.99
C ARG A 382 14.39 -19.20 -9.33
N LEU A 383 15.31 -18.24 -9.34
CA LEU A 383 15.93 -17.72 -10.56
C LEU A 383 16.82 -18.76 -11.22
N GLU A 384 17.63 -19.50 -10.45
CA GLU A 384 18.50 -20.56 -10.96
C GLU A 384 17.76 -21.69 -11.69
N GLN A 385 16.54 -21.97 -11.22
CA GLN A 385 15.66 -22.98 -11.82
C GLN A 385 14.94 -22.49 -13.07
N ARG A 386 14.67 -21.18 -13.20
CA ARG A 386 13.73 -20.62 -14.17
C ARG A 386 14.35 -19.75 -15.24
N LEU A 387 15.52 -19.19 -14.98
CA LEU A 387 16.19 -18.39 -16.00
C LEU A 387 16.57 -19.25 -17.20
N PRO A 388 16.33 -18.77 -18.42
CA PRO A 388 16.82 -19.44 -19.62
C PRO A 388 18.31 -19.69 -19.51
N VAL A 389 18.73 -20.89 -19.88
CA VAL A 389 20.16 -21.19 -19.94
C VAL A 389 20.77 -20.27 -20.99
N PRO A 390 21.80 -19.47 -20.65
CA PRO A 390 22.45 -18.61 -21.64
C PRO A 390 22.99 -19.46 -22.79
N ALA A 391 22.83 -18.95 -24.02
CA ALA A 391 23.38 -19.60 -25.22
C ALA A 391 24.91 -19.86 -25.11
N ASP A 392 25.58 -19.07 -24.31
CA ASP A 392 27.02 -19.07 -24.09
C ASP A 392 27.41 -19.80 -22.79
N ARG A 393 26.73 -20.87 -22.42
CA ARG A 393 27.01 -21.61 -21.17
C ARG A 393 28.46 -22.03 -21.02
N GLU A 394 29.10 -22.50 -22.10
CA GLU A 394 30.53 -22.88 -22.07
C GLU A 394 31.43 -21.69 -21.71
N GLN A 395 31.11 -20.50 -22.18
CA GLN A 395 31.84 -19.28 -21.84
C GLN A 395 31.57 -18.83 -20.40
N LEU A 396 30.38 -19.08 -19.85
CA LEU A 396 30.10 -18.83 -18.45
C LEU A 396 30.94 -19.72 -17.54
N ASP A 397 31.14 -20.98 -17.92
CA ASP A 397 31.90 -21.95 -17.14
C ASP A 397 33.41 -21.69 -17.20
N THR A 398 33.92 -21.18 -18.32
CA THR A 398 35.37 -20.94 -18.56
C THR A 398 35.84 -19.57 -18.08
N ASP A 399 35.02 -18.53 -18.15
CA ASP A 399 35.37 -17.15 -17.79
C ASP A 399 34.90 -16.77 -16.37
N PRO A 400 35.83 -16.60 -15.40
CA PRO A 400 35.50 -16.28 -14.02
C PRO A 400 34.87 -14.90 -13.82
N LEU A 401 34.95 -14.00 -14.81
CA LEU A 401 34.37 -12.65 -14.73
C LEU A 401 32.95 -12.58 -15.30
N ARG A 402 32.50 -13.63 -15.99
CA ARG A 402 31.11 -13.69 -16.45
C ARG A 402 30.18 -14.08 -15.30
N HIS A 403 28.98 -13.54 -15.34
CA HIS A 403 27.91 -13.84 -14.39
C HIS A 403 26.63 -14.25 -15.12
N ARG A 404 25.75 -14.93 -14.41
CA ARG A 404 24.51 -15.50 -14.96
C ARG A 404 23.45 -14.42 -15.11
N PHE A 405 23.32 -13.56 -14.10
CA PHE A 405 22.40 -12.43 -14.04
C PHE A 405 22.89 -11.42 -12.99
N THR A 406 22.34 -10.23 -13.04
CA THR A 406 22.62 -9.14 -12.11
C THR A 406 21.41 -8.87 -11.21
N LEU A 407 21.62 -8.85 -9.90
CA LEU A 407 20.63 -8.43 -8.92
C LEU A 407 20.86 -6.98 -8.53
N VAL A 408 19.81 -6.16 -8.61
CA VAL A 408 19.83 -4.76 -8.23
C VAL A 408 18.90 -4.56 -7.04
N PHE A 409 19.42 -4.05 -5.95
CA PHE A 409 18.68 -3.87 -4.71
C PHE A 409 19.21 -2.66 -3.93
N ASP A 410 18.47 -2.29 -2.92
CA ASP A 410 18.74 -1.11 -2.13
C ASP A 410 19.78 -1.38 -1.00
N ARG A 411 20.07 -0.34 -0.17
CA ARG A 411 21.04 -0.38 0.94
C ARG A 411 20.76 -1.44 1.99
N GLU A 412 19.55 -1.97 2.10
CA GLU A 412 19.21 -3.04 3.03
C GLU A 412 19.97 -4.34 2.69
N GLY A 413 20.25 -4.55 1.41
CA GLY A 413 21.03 -5.68 0.93
C GLY A 413 22.57 -5.49 1.02
N TYR A 414 23.07 -4.37 1.54
CA TYR A 414 24.51 -4.14 1.66
C TYR A 414 25.12 -5.04 2.75
N SER A 415 25.89 -6.01 2.30
CA SER A 415 26.72 -6.85 3.16
C SER A 415 27.91 -7.37 2.35
N PRO A 416 29.17 -7.08 2.75
CA PRO A 416 30.35 -7.59 2.08
C PRO A 416 30.36 -9.11 1.93
N ASP A 417 29.96 -9.84 2.96
CA ASP A 417 29.92 -11.30 2.93
C ASP A 417 28.85 -11.85 1.98
N PHE A 418 27.70 -11.20 1.93
CA PHE A 418 26.65 -11.54 0.97
C PHE A 418 27.14 -11.31 -0.48
N LEU A 419 27.74 -10.16 -0.77
CA LEU A 419 28.30 -9.87 -2.09
C LEU A 419 29.37 -10.91 -2.51
N LYS A 420 30.21 -11.35 -1.55
CA LYS A 420 31.21 -12.40 -1.79
C LYS A 420 30.56 -13.75 -2.13
N ARG A 421 29.49 -14.14 -1.41
CA ARG A 421 28.75 -15.38 -1.70
C ARG A 421 28.05 -15.34 -3.06
N MET A 422 27.43 -14.23 -3.42
CA MET A 422 26.77 -14.07 -4.73
C MET A 422 27.79 -14.13 -5.88
N LYS A 423 28.93 -13.46 -5.74
CA LYS A 423 30.03 -13.57 -6.71
C LYS A 423 30.52 -15.01 -6.89
N ALA A 424 30.66 -15.77 -5.79
CA ALA A 424 31.04 -17.19 -5.85
C ALA A 424 30.01 -18.04 -6.62
N GLN A 425 28.75 -17.68 -6.62
CA GLN A 425 27.65 -18.31 -7.38
C GLN A 425 27.51 -17.74 -8.80
N ARG A 426 28.44 -16.91 -9.25
CA ARG A 426 28.36 -16.24 -10.56
C ARG A 426 27.14 -15.35 -10.74
N ILE A 427 26.75 -14.67 -9.66
CA ILE A 427 25.65 -13.69 -9.63
C ILE A 427 26.28 -12.32 -9.37
N ALA A 428 26.04 -11.38 -10.28
CA ALA A 428 26.47 -10.01 -10.08
C ALA A 428 25.47 -9.27 -9.17
N CYS A 429 25.98 -8.37 -8.36
CA CYS A 429 25.19 -7.52 -7.48
C CYS A 429 25.49 -6.06 -7.74
N LEU A 430 24.43 -5.24 -7.74
CA LEU A 430 24.50 -3.79 -7.86
C LEU A 430 23.66 -3.17 -6.74
N THR A 431 24.29 -2.37 -5.88
CA THR A 431 23.65 -1.78 -4.70
C THR A 431 24.28 -0.45 -4.33
N TYR A 432 23.59 0.35 -3.52
CA TYR A 432 24.19 1.58 -2.98
C TYR A 432 25.30 1.27 -1.98
N HIS A 433 26.40 2.02 -2.06
CA HIS A 433 27.45 1.96 -1.06
C HIS A 433 26.97 2.59 0.25
N LYS A 434 26.91 1.80 1.33
CA LYS A 434 26.38 2.26 2.61
C LYS A 434 27.32 3.23 3.33
N PHE A 435 28.62 3.09 3.13
CA PHE A 435 29.68 3.86 3.78
C PHE A 435 30.72 4.35 2.76
N PRO A 436 30.37 5.28 1.86
CA PRO A 436 31.21 5.62 0.68
C PRO A 436 32.47 6.42 1.02
N GLY A 437 32.67 6.81 2.28
CA GLY A 437 33.80 7.66 2.67
C GLY A 437 33.66 9.10 2.16
N GLU A 438 34.81 9.77 1.95
CA GLU A 438 34.87 11.14 1.45
C GLU A 438 34.46 11.24 -0.02
N ASP A 439 34.02 12.44 -0.41
CA ASP A 439 33.67 12.74 -1.81
C ASP A 439 34.94 12.68 -2.69
N TRP A 440 34.76 12.22 -3.93
CA TRP A 440 35.87 12.20 -4.89
C TRP A 440 36.06 13.55 -5.57
N PRO A 441 37.30 13.86 -6.00
CA PRO A 441 37.60 15.07 -6.74
C PRO A 441 36.72 15.23 -7.99
N GLU A 442 36.35 16.47 -8.28
CA GLU A 442 35.44 16.79 -9.41
C GLU A 442 36.05 16.39 -10.77
N GLU A 443 37.37 16.48 -10.89
CA GLU A 443 38.11 16.19 -12.11
C GLU A 443 38.04 14.70 -12.54
N GLU A 444 37.63 13.82 -11.64
CA GLU A 444 37.48 12.40 -11.96
C GLU A 444 36.15 12.08 -12.64
N PHE A 445 35.20 13.01 -12.59
CA PHE A 445 33.90 12.79 -13.20
C PHE A 445 33.90 13.20 -14.67
N ALA A 446 33.43 12.28 -15.51
CA ALA A 446 33.26 12.50 -16.94
C ALA A 446 31.79 12.36 -17.35
N PRO A 447 31.31 13.11 -18.35
CA PRO A 447 29.96 12.98 -18.86
C PRO A 447 29.81 11.71 -19.71
N PHE A 448 28.88 10.84 -19.32
CA PHE A 448 28.51 9.61 -20.05
C PHE A 448 27.10 9.76 -20.64
N GLN A 449 26.94 9.35 -21.88
CA GLN A 449 25.63 9.20 -22.51
C GLN A 449 25.00 7.89 -22.06
N VAL A 450 23.91 7.98 -21.32
CA VAL A 450 23.21 6.84 -20.75
C VAL A 450 21.83 6.72 -21.39
N ARG A 451 21.56 5.61 -22.07
CA ARG A 451 20.25 5.31 -22.65
C ARG A 451 19.38 4.66 -21.60
N LEU A 452 18.27 5.30 -21.24
CA LEU A 452 17.27 4.78 -20.30
C LEU A 452 16.37 3.71 -20.96
N PRO A 453 15.68 2.86 -20.16
CA PRO A 453 14.78 1.83 -20.68
C PRO A 453 13.64 2.35 -21.56
N ASN A 454 13.23 3.60 -21.39
CA ASN A 454 12.23 4.28 -22.21
C ASN A 454 12.77 4.80 -23.57
N GLY A 455 14.07 4.58 -23.86
CA GLY A 455 14.76 5.03 -25.06
C GLY A 455 15.36 6.44 -24.97
N GLU A 456 15.06 7.20 -23.92
CA GLU A 456 15.62 8.53 -23.68
C GLU A 456 17.13 8.43 -23.40
N VAL A 457 17.91 9.37 -23.96
CA VAL A 457 19.33 9.48 -23.70
C VAL A 457 19.58 10.64 -22.76
N VAL A 458 20.16 10.36 -21.61
CA VAL A 458 20.52 11.36 -20.60
C VAL A 458 22.02 11.41 -20.40
N THR A 459 22.56 12.58 -20.09
CA THR A 459 23.96 12.73 -19.71
C THR A 459 24.08 12.56 -18.20
N MET A 460 25.01 11.70 -17.75
CA MET A 460 25.32 11.51 -16.33
C MET A 460 26.82 11.74 -16.11
N ASP A 461 27.16 12.54 -15.10
CA ASP A 461 28.56 12.68 -14.65
C ASP A 461 28.91 11.49 -13.79
N LEU A 462 29.77 10.62 -14.28
CA LEU A 462 30.18 9.37 -13.62
C LEU A 462 31.67 9.34 -13.40
N ALA A 463 32.06 8.74 -12.28
CA ALA A 463 33.44 8.35 -11.96
C ALA A 463 33.46 6.91 -11.46
N GLU A 464 34.57 6.21 -11.68
CA GLU A 464 34.73 4.82 -11.29
C GLU A 464 36.07 4.57 -10.65
N ARG A 465 36.07 3.80 -9.54
CA ARG A 465 37.29 3.28 -8.87
C ARG A 465 37.09 1.84 -8.44
N GLY A 466 38.17 1.12 -8.27
CA GLY A 466 38.17 -0.13 -7.54
C GLY A 466 38.26 0.13 -6.03
N THR A 467 37.49 -0.60 -5.24
CA THR A 467 37.51 -0.50 -3.78
C THR A 467 37.50 -1.86 -3.11
N GLY A 468 38.27 -2.00 -2.01
CA GLY A 468 38.28 -3.21 -1.19
C GLY A 468 37.31 -3.13 -0.06
N LEU A 469 36.39 -4.12 0.08
CA LEU A 469 35.51 -4.23 1.20
C LEU A 469 36.17 -4.86 2.42
N SER A 470 35.56 -4.72 3.59
CA SER A 470 36.09 -5.19 4.89
C SER A 470 36.43 -6.69 4.95
N ASN A 471 35.84 -7.51 4.09
CA ASN A 471 36.09 -8.97 3.96
C ASN A 471 37.11 -9.33 2.89
N GLY A 472 37.82 -8.35 2.34
CA GLY A 472 38.81 -8.53 1.29
C GLY A 472 38.27 -8.70 -0.13
N LEU A 473 36.95 -8.57 -0.32
CA LEU A 473 36.35 -8.56 -1.65
C LEU A 473 36.68 -7.25 -2.35
N TRP A 474 37.31 -7.31 -3.52
CA TRP A 474 37.50 -6.16 -4.38
C TRP A 474 36.25 -5.99 -5.26
N VAL A 475 35.72 -4.77 -5.34
CA VAL A 475 34.53 -4.42 -6.10
C VAL A 475 34.74 -3.12 -6.87
N ARG A 476 33.91 -2.90 -7.87
CA ARG A 476 33.85 -1.61 -8.59
C ARG A 476 32.93 -0.68 -7.79
N GLU A 477 33.39 0.54 -7.56
CA GLU A 477 32.58 1.62 -7.04
C GLU A 477 32.39 2.65 -8.13
N LEU A 478 31.13 2.92 -8.50
CA LEU A 478 30.77 4.00 -9.41
C LEU A 478 30.09 5.09 -8.61
N ARG A 479 30.42 6.33 -8.93
CA ARG A 479 29.76 7.50 -8.37
C ARG A 479 29.12 8.33 -9.47
N LYS A 480 27.86 8.73 -9.21
CA LYS A 480 27.16 9.73 -10.01
C LYS A 480 27.18 11.05 -9.26
N ARG A 481 27.61 12.12 -9.91
CA ARG A 481 27.57 13.48 -9.39
C ARG A 481 26.36 14.22 -9.95
N THR A 482 25.67 14.96 -9.10
CA THR A 482 24.61 15.88 -9.51
C THR A 482 25.16 17.27 -9.76
N GLU A 483 24.44 18.12 -10.47
CA GLU A 483 24.79 19.55 -10.71
C GLU A 483 25.07 20.33 -9.41
N ARG A 484 24.52 19.89 -8.28
CA ARG A 484 24.75 20.48 -6.95
C ARG A 484 25.96 19.91 -6.22
N GLY A 485 26.76 19.08 -6.89
CA GLY A 485 27.95 18.45 -6.32
C GLY A 485 27.70 17.21 -5.47
N HIS A 486 26.43 16.83 -5.19
CA HIS A 486 26.15 15.63 -4.40
C HIS A 486 26.54 14.36 -5.16
N GLN A 487 27.31 13.49 -4.51
CA GLN A 487 27.79 12.22 -5.05
C GLN A 487 26.95 11.05 -4.51
N THR A 488 26.48 10.20 -5.41
CA THR A 488 25.79 8.96 -5.06
C THR A 488 26.67 7.79 -5.47
N ALA A 489 27.13 7.03 -4.47
CA ALA A 489 28.03 5.88 -4.66
C ALA A 489 27.25 4.57 -4.76
N ILE A 490 27.59 3.76 -5.73
CA ILE A 490 27.09 2.41 -5.95
C ILE A 490 28.24 1.42 -6.02
N LEU A 491 28.00 0.19 -5.55
CA LEU A 491 28.94 -0.92 -5.65
C LEU A 491 28.46 -1.95 -6.65
N CYS A 492 29.37 -2.48 -7.43
CA CYS A 492 29.10 -3.47 -8.43
C CYS A 492 30.11 -4.63 -8.38
N THR A 493 29.62 -5.86 -8.50
CA THR A 493 30.43 -7.06 -8.67
C THR A 493 30.46 -7.58 -10.12
N ASP A 494 29.93 -6.82 -11.07
CA ASP A 494 30.14 -7.01 -12.50
C ASP A 494 31.41 -6.27 -12.93
N TYR A 495 32.41 -7.03 -13.42
CA TYR A 495 33.69 -6.48 -13.80
C TYR A 495 33.87 -6.28 -15.31
N ARG A 496 32.85 -6.62 -16.11
CA ARG A 496 32.91 -6.56 -17.59
C ARG A 496 32.07 -5.43 -18.20
N SER A 497 30.92 -5.20 -17.64
CA SER A 497 30.02 -4.16 -18.18
C SER A 497 30.64 -2.76 -18.03
N GLU A 498 30.38 -1.90 -19.00
CA GLU A 498 30.80 -0.50 -18.94
C GLU A 498 30.07 0.28 -17.85
N ALA A 499 30.61 1.42 -17.43
CA ALA A 499 30.04 2.24 -16.37
C ALA A 499 28.64 2.76 -16.69
N ALA A 500 28.35 3.14 -17.96
CA ALA A 500 27.07 3.69 -18.37
C ALA A 500 25.90 2.69 -18.23
N PRO A 501 25.99 1.42 -18.70
CA PRO A 501 24.97 0.40 -18.44
C PRO A 501 24.76 0.09 -16.95
N LEU A 502 25.81 0.07 -16.14
CA LEU A 502 25.71 -0.16 -14.70
C LEU A 502 25.03 1.03 -13.99
N ALA A 503 25.38 2.25 -14.35
CA ALA A 503 24.72 3.45 -13.86
C ALA A 503 23.24 3.46 -14.26
N MET A 504 22.95 3.11 -15.52
CA MET A 504 21.57 3.00 -16.00
C MET A 504 20.80 1.97 -15.18
N ALA A 505 21.33 0.75 -14.99
CA ALA A 505 20.66 -0.29 -14.22
C ALA A 505 20.32 0.17 -12.79
N MET A 506 21.22 0.87 -12.10
CA MET A 506 20.98 1.33 -10.75
C MET A 506 20.04 2.54 -10.68
N PHE A 507 20.25 3.53 -11.53
CA PHE A 507 19.48 4.78 -11.50
C PHE A 507 18.13 4.67 -12.23
N ALA A 508 17.92 3.62 -13.06
CA ALA A 508 16.61 3.28 -13.61
C ALA A 508 15.73 2.44 -12.64
N ARG A 509 16.20 2.14 -11.43
CA ARG A 509 15.42 1.43 -10.39
C ARG A 509 14.10 2.13 -10.04
N TRP A 510 13.98 3.43 -10.35
CA TRP A 510 12.70 4.16 -10.28
C TRP A 510 11.57 3.49 -11.07
N SER A 511 11.87 2.66 -12.07
CA SER A 511 10.84 1.90 -12.80
C SER A 511 10.10 0.92 -11.87
N GLN A 512 10.81 0.27 -10.93
CA GLN A 512 10.19 -0.58 -9.91
C GLN A 512 9.40 0.25 -8.88
N GLU A 513 9.91 1.41 -8.48
CA GLU A 513 9.17 2.33 -7.60
C GLU A 513 7.88 2.83 -8.25
N ASN A 514 7.91 3.12 -9.55
CA ASN A 514 6.73 3.47 -10.34
C ASN A 514 5.76 2.29 -10.46
N PHE A 515 6.26 1.05 -10.62
CA PHE A 515 5.41 -0.15 -10.54
C PHE A 515 4.66 -0.20 -9.21
N PHE A 516 5.34 -0.06 -8.06
CA PHE A 516 4.68 -0.08 -6.76
C PHE A 516 3.67 1.05 -6.59
N LYS A 517 4.03 2.26 -7.02
CA LYS A 517 3.11 3.40 -6.99
C LYS A 517 1.86 3.10 -7.79
N TYR A 518 2.03 2.68 -9.03
CA TYR A 518 0.95 2.38 -9.96
C TYR A 518 0.10 1.19 -9.47
N ALA A 519 0.74 0.11 -9.05
CA ALA A 519 0.04 -1.10 -8.59
C ALA A 519 -0.75 -0.87 -7.29
N ARG A 520 -0.28 0.02 -6.40
CA ARG A 520 -1.05 0.44 -5.22
C ARG A 520 -2.26 1.28 -5.59
N GLU A 521 -2.07 2.24 -6.47
CA GLU A 521 -3.10 3.20 -6.86
C GLU A 521 -4.20 2.52 -7.70
N HIS A 522 -3.79 1.70 -8.66
CA HIS A 522 -4.70 1.16 -9.68
C HIS A 522 -5.08 -0.30 -9.47
N PHE A 523 -4.21 -1.12 -8.88
CA PHE A 523 -4.47 -2.55 -8.64
C PHE A 523 -4.65 -2.88 -7.16
N SER A 524 -4.69 -1.88 -6.28
CA SER A 524 -4.89 -2.08 -4.84
C SER A 524 -3.97 -3.15 -4.25
N LEU A 525 -2.65 -3.04 -4.52
CA LEU A 525 -1.65 -4.02 -4.12
C LEU A 525 -1.61 -4.22 -2.60
N ASP A 526 -1.91 -3.17 -1.84
CA ASP A 526 -1.92 -3.18 -0.37
C ASP A 526 -3.12 -3.95 0.25
N ARG A 527 -4.16 -4.28 -0.54
CA ARG A 527 -5.35 -4.97 -0.04
C ARG A 527 -5.07 -6.45 0.19
N LEU A 528 -5.59 -6.96 1.30
CA LEU A 528 -5.54 -8.40 1.61
C LEU A 528 -6.61 -9.13 0.82
N ALA A 529 -6.24 -10.29 0.28
CA ALA A 529 -7.17 -11.16 -0.43
C ALA A 529 -7.95 -12.07 0.52
N ASP A 530 -7.34 -12.43 1.66
CA ASP A 530 -7.91 -13.33 2.67
C ASP A 530 -7.48 -12.88 4.07
N TYR A 531 -8.34 -13.13 5.06
CA TYR A 531 -8.08 -12.87 6.48
C TYR A 531 -7.89 -14.17 7.28
N ARG A 532 -7.88 -15.32 6.62
CA ARG A 532 -7.62 -16.59 7.28
C ARG A 532 -6.20 -16.64 7.82
N THR A 533 -6.07 -17.25 8.98
CA THR A 533 -4.79 -17.38 9.66
C THR A 533 -4.40 -18.84 9.76
N GLU A 534 -3.14 -19.09 9.49
CA GLU A 534 -2.51 -20.39 9.60
C GLU A 534 -1.52 -20.39 10.76
N VAL A 535 -1.29 -21.54 11.35
CA VAL A 535 -0.21 -21.70 12.34
C VAL A 535 1.10 -21.65 11.58
N ILE A 536 2.05 -20.87 12.09
CA ILE A 536 3.40 -20.84 11.51
C ILE A 536 4.04 -22.20 11.84
N SER A 537 4.25 -23.01 10.81
CA SER A 537 4.97 -24.28 10.92
C SER A 537 6.46 -23.97 10.93
N ASP A 538 7.14 -24.37 12.02
CA ASP A 538 8.58 -24.46 12.11
C ASP A 538 9.35 -23.36 12.88
N PRO A 539 10.55 -23.62 13.38
CA PRO A 539 11.23 -22.82 14.42
C PRO A 539 11.60 -21.43 13.92
N LEU A 540 10.59 -20.61 13.79
CA LEU A 540 10.77 -19.20 13.44
C LEU A 540 11.40 -18.50 14.65
N ARG A 541 12.60 -17.95 14.46
CA ARG A 541 13.23 -17.08 15.46
C ARG A 541 12.62 -15.68 15.39
N VAL A 542 12.04 -15.26 16.49
CA VAL A 542 11.40 -13.93 16.63
C VAL A 542 12.13 -13.12 17.69
N VAL A 543 12.03 -11.81 17.62
CA VAL A 543 12.56 -10.96 18.68
C VAL A 543 11.79 -11.22 19.96
N ASN A 544 12.52 -11.59 21.00
CA ASN A 544 11.96 -11.89 22.31
C ASN A 544 11.09 -10.74 22.82
N PRO A 545 9.82 -10.96 23.15
CA PRO A 545 8.93 -9.93 23.69
C PRO A 545 9.49 -9.28 24.96
N ASP A 546 10.13 -10.05 25.84
CA ASP A 546 10.72 -9.56 27.08
C ASP A 546 11.92 -8.66 26.80
N TYR A 547 12.79 -9.04 25.83
CA TYR A 547 13.87 -8.16 25.39
C TYR A 547 13.33 -6.85 24.85
N ARG A 548 12.28 -6.90 24.03
CA ARG A 548 11.66 -5.70 23.45
C ARG A 548 11.04 -4.80 24.52
N HIS A 549 10.42 -5.38 25.53
CA HIS A 549 9.87 -4.65 26.67
C HIS A 549 11.00 -3.96 27.48
N LEU A 550 12.07 -4.69 27.79
CA LEU A 550 13.25 -4.16 28.47
C LEU A 550 13.91 -3.04 27.66
N ASP A 551 14.08 -3.21 26.35
CA ASP A 551 14.64 -2.18 25.46
C ASP A 551 13.78 -0.91 25.43
N GLY A 552 12.45 -1.06 25.45
CA GLY A 552 11.49 0.04 25.59
C GLY A 552 11.67 0.80 26.90
N ASN A 553 11.84 0.07 28.02
CA ASN A 553 12.09 0.66 29.34
C ASN A 553 13.45 1.38 29.37
N VAL A 554 14.51 0.78 28.84
CA VAL A 554 15.84 1.41 28.72
C VAL A 554 15.74 2.75 27.96
N ARG A 555 15.07 2.78 26.81
CA ARG A 555 14.89 4.02 26.03
C ARG A 555 14.08 5.08 26.80
N SER A 556 13.00 4.65 27.47
CA SER A 556 12.15 5.53 28.28
C SER A 556 12.92 6.17 29.43
N THR A 557 13.66 5.35 30.22
CA THR A 557 14.46 5.79 31.35
C THR A 557 15.63 6.66 30.88
N THR A 558 16.31 6.30 29.77
CA THR A 558 17.33 7.16 29.14
C THR A 558 16.75 8.52 28.76
N GLY A 559 15.57 8.59 28.18
CA GLY A 559 14.92 9.85 27.84
C GLY A 559 14.52 10.68 29.07
N LYS A 560 14.15 10.04 30.19
CA LYS A 560 13.90 10.71 31.47
C LYS A 560 15.21 11.28 32.01
N LEU A 561 16.26 10.47 32.08
CA LEU A 561 17.60 10.87 32.59
C LEU A 561 18.16 12.05 31.78
N THR A 562 18.14 11.98 30.44
CA THR A 562 18.62 13.07 29.59
C THR A 562 17.90 14.39 29.87
N ARG A 563 16.58 14.35 30.07
CA ARG A 563 15.80 15.55 30.43
C ARG A 563 16.14 16.09 31.79
N ARG A 564 16.44 15.22 32.79
CA ARG A 564 16.85 15.65 34.14
C ARG A 564 18.26 16.25 34.13
N LEU A 565 19.18 15.64 33.39
CA LEU A 565 20.54 16.17 33.18
C LEU A 565 20.51 17.54 32.49
N ALA A 566 19.71 17.71 31.44
CA ALA A 566 19.54 19.00 30.77
C ALA A 566 18.97 20.07 31.71
N LYS A 567 18.00 19.70 32.58
CA LYS A 567 17.44 20.60 33.59
C LYS A 567 18.48 20.97 34.66
N PHE A 568 19.28 20.01 35.10
CA PHE A 568 20.36 20.23 36.06
C PHE A 568 21.45 21.15 35.49
N ALA A 569 21.85 20.95 34.24
CA ALA A 569 22.79 21.80 33.53
C ALA A 569 22.27 23.26 33.39
N ALA A 570 20.96 23.38 33.00
CA ALA A 570 20.34 24.70 32.92
C ALA A 570 20.33 25.47 34.24
N MET A 571 20.12 24.78 35.39
CA MET A 571 20.21 25.40 36.71
C MET A 571 21.61 25.91 37.03
N SER A 572 22.67 25.32 36.49
CA SER A 572 24.06 25.75 36.70
C SER A 572 24.46 26.97 35.87
N LEU A 573 23.67 27.32 34.86
CA LEU A 573 23.89 28.46 33.95
C LEU A 573 23.03 29.69 34.29
N GLN A 574 22.26 29.64 35.40
CA GLN A 574 21.41 30.77 35.81
C GLN A 574 22.22 31.92 36.40
N GLU A 575 21.71 33.15 36.24
CA GLU A 575 22.28 34.39 36.78
C GLU A 575 22.43 34.38 38.29
N PRO A 576 23.20 35.32 38.88
CA PRO A 576 23.46 35.37 40.32
C PRO A 576 22.16 35.32 41.13
N ILE A 577 22.10 34.40 42.10
CA ILE A 577 20.90 34.13 42.89
C ILE A 577 20.92 35.12 44.08
N GLU A 578 19.81 35.84 44.29
CA GLU A 578 19.65 36.67 45.47
C GLU A 578 19.79 35.83 46.77
N PRO A 579 20.43 36.37 47.84
CA PRO A 579 20.72 35.63 49.07
C PRO A 579 19.51 34.88 49.68
N LYS A 580 18.32 35.46 49.63
CA LYS A 580 17.05 34.86 50.09
C LYS A 580 16.59 33.63 49.33
N HIS A 581 17.09 33.41 48.11
CA HIS A 581 16.72 32.32 47.21
C HIS A 581 17.78 31.21 47.11
N VAL A 582 18.95 31.38 47.77
CA VAL A 582 20.06 30.42 47.70
C VAL A 582 19.67 29.06 48.31
N GLU A 583 19.08 29.03 49.48
CA GLU A 583 18.71 27.80 50.17
C GLU A 583 17.61 27.01 49.42
N PRO A 584 16.51 27.63 48.96
CA PRO A 584 15.53 26.94 48.07
C PRO A 584 16.12 26.45 46.76
N PHE A 585 17.11 27.15 46.18
CA PHE A 585 17.81 26.73 44.97
C PHE A 585 18.66 25.48 45.23
N LEU A 586 19.46 25.47 46.30
CA LEU A 586 20.29 24.33 46.70
C LEU A 586 19.45 23.09 46.99
N ARG A 587 18.32 23.23 47.69
CA ARG A 587 17.38 22.11 47.93
C ARG A 587 16.82 21.54 46.62
N ARG A 588 16.42 22.40 45.67
CA ARG A 588 15.93 21.94 44.36
C ARG A 588 17.01 21.25 43.52
N LYS A 589 18.26 21.77 43.61
CA LYS A 589 19.40 21.19 42.89
C LYS A 589 19.77 19.84 43.48
N ALA A 590 19.81 19.70 44.83
CA ALA A 590 20.05 18.43 45.50
C ALA A 590 18.98 17.38 45.18
N ALA A 591 17.69 17.75 45.26
CA ALA A 591 16.60 16.84 44.89
C ALA A 591 16.68 16.39 43.43
N LEU A 592 17.07 17.26 42.50
CA LEU A 592 17.25 16.91 41.10
C LEU A 592 18.44 15.98 40.86
N GLN A 593 19.53 16.16 41.64
CA GLN A 593 20.68 15.28 41.62
C GLN A 593 20.32 13.88 42.12
N GLU A 594 19.58 13.77 43.21
CA GLU A 594 19.08 12.51 43.74
C GLU A 594 18.19 11.78 42.70
N GLU A 595 17.26 12.50 42.03
CA GLU A 595 16.48 11.95 40.93
C GLU A 595 17.36 11.41 39.78
N ILE A 596 18.45 12.10 39.46
CA ILE A 596 19.40 11.67 38.41
C ILE A 596 20.09 10.38 38.82
N GLU A 597 20.58 10.29 40.05
CA GLU A 597 21.27 9.11 40.59
C GLU A 597 20.34 7.89 40.61
N ILE A 598 19.08 8.06 41.03
CA ILE A 598 18.06 7.00 41.01
C ILE A 598 17.82 6.52 39.58
N LEU A 599 17.59 7.44 38.62
CA LEU A 599 17.36 7.09 37.23
C LEU A 599 18.57 6.41 36.58
N GLN A 600 19.78 6.77 36.98
CA GLN A 600 21.02 6.18 36.51
C GLN A 600 21.16 4.73 36.99
N HIS A 601 20.90 4.49 38.27
CA HIS A 601 20.86 3.15 38.87
C HIS A 601 19.79 2.27 38.22
N GLU A 602 18.58 2.80 38.02
CA GLU A 602 17.50 2.11 37.33
C GLU A 602 17.88 1.75 35.89
N LEU A 603 18.51 2.69 35.17
CA LEU A 603 18.97 2.48 33.78
C LEU A 603 20.03 1.39 33.71
N ASP A 604 20.99 1.35 34.62
CA ASP A 604 22.06 0.35 34.62
C ASP A 604 21.50 -1.06 34.97
N ALA A 605 20.56 -1.14 35.91
CA ALA A 605 19.85 -2.38 36.22
C ALA A 605 19.05 -2.89 35.02
N LEU A 606 18.35 -2.02 34.29
CA LEU A 606 17.61 -2.38 33.07
C LEU A 606 18.55 -2.82 31.96
N LYS A 607 19.70 -2.18 31.78
CA LYS A 607 20.70 -2.58 30.77
C LYS A 607 21.31 -3.96 31.10
N ALA A 608 21.59 -4.23 32.39
CA ALA A 608 22.08 -5.55 32.82
C ALA A 608 21.07 -6.63 32.52
N LYS A 609 19.81 -6.45 32.93
CA LYS A 609 18.71 -7.38 32.60
C LYS A 609 18.54 -7.61 31.09
N ARG A 610 18.62 -6.53 30.29
CA ARG A 610 18.53 -6.62 28.83
C ARG A 610 19.69 -7.43 28.25
N LYS A 611 20.90 -7.30 28.79
CA LYS A 611 22.08 -8.06 28.33
C LYS A 611 21.96 -9.57 28.62
N GLU A 612 21.30 -9.93 29.71
CA GLU A 612 21.06 -11.33 30.09
C GLU A 612 19.90 -11.95 29.32
N THR A 613 18.98 -11.14 28.79
CA THR A 613 17.81 -11.62 28.06
C THR A 613 18.17 -11.93 26.61
N PRO A 614 17.92 -13.15 26.10
CA PRO A 614 18.17 -13.49 24.71
C PRO A 614 17.40 -12.55 23.77
N HIS A 615 18.10 -11.98 22.76
CA HIS A 615 17.49 -11.07 21.80
C HIS A 615 16.46 -11.77 20.92
N HIS A 616 16.71 -13.03 20.54
CA HIS A 616 15.81 -13.85 19.74
C HIS A 616 15.51 -15.16 20.46
N VAL A 617 14.26 -15.57 20.38
CA VAL A 617 13.72 -16.84 20.85
C VAL A 617 12.96 -17.54 19.72
N THR A 618 12.72 -18.84 19.84
CA THR A 618 11.82 -19.53 18.92
C THR A 618 10.38 -19.14 19.19
N LEU A 619 9.51 -19.21 18.18
CA LEU A 619 8.10 -18.82 18.34
C LEU A 619 7.40 -19.68 19.41
N ASP A 620 7.84 -20.94 19.59
CA ASP A 620 7.29 -21.86 20.59
C ASP A 620 7.63 -21.48 22.04
N GLU A 621 8.75 -20.79 22.24
CA GLU A 621 9.15 -20.25 23.56
C GLU A 621 8.36 -19.00 23.93
N VAL A 622 7.67 -18.37 22.96
CA VAL A 622 6.82 -17.20 23.22
C VAL A 622 5.50 -17.65 23.84
N PRO A 623 5.00 -16.96 24.89
CA PRO A 623 3.69 -17.23 25.46
C PRO A 623 2.60 -17.30 24.39
N GLU A 624 1.67 -18.25 24.47
CA GLU A 624 0.64 -18.50 23.45
C GLU A 624 -0.15 -17.22 23.09
N GLU A 625 -0.45 -16.39 24.07
CA GLU A 625 -1.14 -15.11 23.90
C GLU A 625 -0.34 -14.08 23.07
N ALA A 626 0.98 -14.23 23.01
CA ALA A 626 1.89 -13.33 22.30
C ALA A 626 2.39 -13.92 20.96
N ARG A 627 2.05 -15.17 20.65
CA ARG A 627 2.43 -15.84 19.39
C ARG A 627 1.79 -15.12 18.20
N PHE A 628 2.55 -15.02 17.12
CA PHE A 628 2.04 -14.54 15.85
C PHE A 628 1.35 -15.67 15.10
N ARG A 629 0.31 -15.32 14.35
CA ARG A 629 -0.26 -16.18 13.32
C ARG A 629 0.11 -15.61 11.97
N GLN A 630 0.24 -16.45 10.96
CA GLN A 630 0.41 -15.99 9.61
C GLN A 630 -0.94 -15.86 8.90
N LEU A 631 -1.05 -14.87 8.03
CA LEU A 631 -2.16 -14.81 7.09
C LEU A 631 -1.94 -15.87 6.00
N SER A 632 -3.01 -16.50 5.53
CA SER A 632 -2.93 -17.40 4.39
C SER A 632 -2.34 -16.65 3.18
N THR A 633 -1.19 -17.12 2.70
CA THR A 633 -0.46 -16.47 1.60
C THR A 633 -0.97 -16.93 0.24
N GLN A 634 -1.57 -18.11 0.13
CA GLN A 634 -1.90 -18.72 -1.17
C GLN A 634 -2.98 -17.96 -1.94
N SER A 635 -4.07 -17.55 -1.28
CA SER A 635 -5.09 -16.70 -1.92
C SER A 635 -4.51 -15.36 -2.36
N LYS A 636 -3.60 -14.80 -1.56
CA LYS A 636 -2.91 -13.56 -1.91
C LYS A 636 -1.99 -13.77 -3.11
N HIS A 637 -1.24 -14.87 -3.13
CA HIS A 637 -0.35 -15.21 -4.23
C HIS A 637 -1.10 -15.38 -5.56
N LEU A 638 -2.26 -16.06 -5.54
CA LEU A 638 -3.16 -16.17 -6.69
C LEU A 638 -3.61 -14.79 -7.20
N ILE A 639 -4.09 -13.94 -6.31
CA ILE A 639 -4.58 -12.61 -6.69
C ILE A 639 -3.43 -11.71 -7.17
N ASP A 640 -2.25 -11.77 -6.56
CA ASP A 640 -1.08 -11.02 -7.01
C ASP A 640 -0.61 -11.49 -8.39
N THR A 641 -0.63 -12.80 -8.66
CA THR A 641 -0.32 -13.35 -9.99
C THR A 641 -1.28 -12.81 -11.05
N ILE A 642 -2.58 -12.77 -10.76
CA ILE A 642 -3.57 -12.19 -11.68
C ILE A 642 -3.33 -10.69 -11.88
N LYS A 643 -3.00 -9.95 -10.83
CA LYS A 643 -2.64 -8.52 -10.94
C LYS A 643 -1.37 -8.30 -11.75
N MET A 644 -0.37 -9.20 -11.64
CA MET A 644 0.83 -9.17 -12.48
C MET A 644 0.48 -9.37 -13.96
N ILE A 645 -0.39 -10.34 -14.25
CA ILE A 645 -0.89 -10.59 -15.62
C ILE A 645 -1.62 -9.36 -16.15
N ALA A 646 -2.54 -8.79 -15.36
CA ALA A 646 -3.28 -7.59 -15.74
C ALA A 646 -2.35 -6.38 -15.98
N TYR A 647 -1.34 -6.18 -15.14
CA TYR A 647 -0.33 -5.13 -15.30
C TYR A 647 0.50 -5.33 -16.59
N ARG A 648 0.92 -6.56 -16.88
CA ARG A 648 1.66 -6.90 -18.10
C ARG A 648 0.81 -6.74 -19.35
N ALA A 649 -0.44 -7.18 -19.32
CA ALA A 649 -1.40 -6.99 -20.42
C ALA A 649 -1.62 -5.50 -20.70
N GLU A 650 -1.83 -4.69 -19.66
CA GLU A 650 -1.95 -3.24 -19.79
C GLU A 650 -0.67 -2.60 -20.32
N THR A 651 0.51 -3.08 -19.92
CA THR A 651 1.80 -2.62 -20.45
C THR A 651 1.92 -2.95 -21.95
N ALA A 652 1.53 -4.15 -22.35
CA ALA A 652 1.53 -4.55 -23.78
C ALA A 652 0.60 -3.67 -24.61
N MET A 653 -0.62 -3.41 -24.13
CA MET A 653 -1.56 -2.50 -24.78
C MET A 653 -1.02 -1.08 -24.87
N ALA A 654 -0.43 -0.56 -23.80
CA ALA A 654 0.18 0.77 -23.78
C ALA A 654 1.33 0.87 -24.79
N ASN A 655 2.16 -0.19 -24.90
CA ASN A 655 3.26 -0.22 -25.86
C ASN A 655 2.74 -0.20 -27.31
N SER A 656 1.68 -0.96 -27.62
CA SER A 656 1.06 -0.93 -28.94
C SER A 656 0.46 0.44 -29.28
N LEU A 657 -0.07 1.17 -28.29
CA LEU A 657 -0.61 2.51 -28.50
C LEU A 657 0.47 3.58 -28.67
N ARG A 658 1.65 3.43 -28.04
CA ARG A 658 2.74 4.41 -28.08
C ARG A 658 3.18 4.80 -29.50
N GLU A 659 3.20 3.82 -30.40
CA GLU A 659 3.60 4.02 -31.80
C GLU A 659 2.64 4.95 -32.56
N HIS A 660 1.39 5.08 -32.09
CA HIS A 660 0.32 5.83 -32.72
C HIS A 660 0.01 7.17 -32.03
N LEU A 661 0.66 7.47 -30.93
CA LEU A 661 0.38 8.66 -30.12
C LEU A 661 1.43 9.76 -30.33
N LYS A 662 0.98 11.02 -30.40
CA LYS A 662 1.87 12.19 -30.40
C LYS A 662 2.68 12.30 -29.09
N ARG A 663 2.13 11.78 -27.98
CA ARG A 663 2.76 11.75 -26.66
C ARG A 663 2.77 10.31 -26.15
N PRO A 664 3.84 9.56 -26.42
CA PRO A 664 3.94 8.13 -26.05
C PRO A 664 3.79 7.85 -24.55
N ASP A 665 4.19 8.80 -23.72
CA ASP A 665 4.08 8.72 -22.24
C ASP A 665 2.64 8.77 -21.72
N GLU A 666 1.70 9.29 -22.50
CA GLU A 666 0.28 9.32 -22.15
C GLU A 666 -0.47 8.00 -22.45
N ALA A 667 0.14 7.08 -23.24
CA ALA A 667 -0.50 5.82 -23.67
C ALA A 667 -1.16 5.06 -22.52
N ARG A 668 -0.45 4.91 -21.41
CA ARG A 668 -0.98 4.20 -20.24
C ARG A 668 -2.11 4.95 -19.52
N ARG A 669 -2.18 6.26 -19.63
CA ARG A 669 -3.25 7.07 -19.03
C ARG A 669 -4.57 6.96 -19.79
N LEU A 670 -4.53 6.63 -21.07
CA LEU A 670 -5.71 6.44 -21.88
C LEU A 670 -6.41 5.10 -21.58
N LEU A 671 -5.66 4.08 -21.17
CA LEU A 671 -6.23 2.74 -20.93
C LEU A 671 -7.30 2.71 -19.80
N PRO A 672 -7.16 3.41 -18.66
CA PRO A 672 -8.21 3.49 -17.67
C PRO A 672 -9.51 4.16 -18.15
N ASP A 673 -9.44 5.00 -19.18
CA ASP A 673 -10.63 5.65 -19.75
C ASP A 673 -11.48 4.69 -20.61
N PHE A 674 -10.93 3.55 -21.05
CA PHE A 674 -11.65 2.46 -21.68
C PHE A 674 -12.36 1.55 -20.66
N THR A 675 -12.03 1.70 -19.38
CA THR A 675 -12.60 1.00 -18.24
C THR A 675 -13.48 1.95 -17.44
N PRO A 676 -14.14 1.63 -16.44
CA PRO A 676 -15.48 1.86 -15.99
C PRO A 676 -15.94 3.32 -15.82
N GLY A 677 -17.21 3.54 -16.06
CA GLY A 677 -18.03 4.66 -15.62
C GLY A 677 -18.38 5.71 -16.66
N LYS A 678 -17.84 5.64 -17.87
CA LYS A 678 -18.37 6.38 -19.01
C LYS A 678 -18.81 5.36 -20.06
N SER A 679 -20.09 5.39 -20.41
CA SER A 679 -20.60 4.70 -21.57
C SER A 679 -19.77 5.15 -22.80
N ALA A 680 -18.86 4.32 -23.23
CA ALA A 680 -18.19 4.53 -24.48
C ALA A 680 -19.18 4.13 -25.59
N ASP A 681 -19.69 5.11 -26.31
CA ASP A 681 -20.38 4.91 -27.57
C ASP A 681 -19.35 4.36 -28.59
N PHE A 682 -19.27 3.06 -28.73
CA PHE A 682 -18.55 2.38 -29.83
C PHE A 682 -19.35 2.44 -31.15
N GLY A 683 -19.98 3.55 -31.40
CA GLY A 683 -20.85 3.78 -32.55
C GLY A 683 -20.58 5.05 -33.32
N ARG A 684 -19.32 5.51 -33.42
CA ARG A 684 -18.90 6.49 -34.45
C ARG A 684 -17.42 6.37 -34.79
#